data_4da77fb83f4d2814830d485c3265aa93
#
_entry.id   4da77fb83f4d2814830d485c3265aa93
#
_cell.length_a   1.000
_cell.length_b   1.000
_cell.length_c   1.000
_cell.angle_alpha   90.00
_cell.angle_beta   90.00
_cell.angle_gamma   90.00
#
_symmetry.space_group_name_H-M   'P 1'
#
loop_
_entity.id
_entity.type
_entity.pdbx_description
1 polymer ?
#
loop_
_entity_poly.entity_id
_entity_poly.type
_entity_poly.pdbx_seq_one_letter_code
_entity_poly.pdbx_strand_id
1 'polypeptide(L)'
;MRIFNPLFAFAALVCVGLLSACENDPATNDPQNDSPVINISDTTLEVSAEGGDYTIELSITNAIGDVKVAATSEAEWLTVKEITQTAVVVNAAFNTEESARQTTLTIKYPQAEDVVIGVTQAGKDGEPYTLEIKDVTYNKFVSDVTAQNDENYYVVYSSTVSYFQEMAITDADALLVDDYNFFSQYAGAYGMGLQDFMVQYGLVRKGDVSVDWTSLVPAERYVVYVYGVKFSEDGSDYTVTTPIYHEVVETPMNELSRISFMPVTYPADGPNAKYEICPIDYDGYYTTIICDTSHELYYGPGEGIDAGYEIKLAQYWMRMVNSYMGYYGMSAEQILEEECYRGDHIFEEELLANSDYTILILAIDIIDGLPMLISQPAMFFYETGDVAQSDMTFDIELNACYTRVLDFTVTPSTDENYSILILNKTALEGLTTDEEIIDYAVNGYWLDEYQGAYNYYNCYLRPETEYSILVFGYYGGVATTGLTRLDVKTEPVAAAENSVTGIVTYGPYDPVAIAELDPNYASFANYAGNFVMLHWLETESDDYAGVYHYIYDTATVDSYGDQAIFDDLVYYSYYDVMTDAGAFNTEYVIAGVVQDYRGNYSDMVYSEPFTYTVDQMRDAQEFLDLLSSDTRGGKAKVSLVGRNEIKSLSKVK
;
A
#
# COMPACT_ATOMS: atom_id res chain seq x y z
N MET A 1 0.16 11.80 -21.38
CA MET A 1 0.72 12.04 -20.06
C MET A 1 0.04 11.04 -19.13
N ARG A 2 0.75 10.00 -18.69
CA ARG A 2 0.15 8.95 -17.87
C ARG A 2 0.02 9.48 -16.45
N ILE A 3 -1.19 9.66 -15.99
CA ILE A 3 -1.48 10.06 -14.63
C ILE A 3 -1.40 8.79 -13.78
N PHE A 4 -0.47 8.75 -12.86
CA PHE A 4 -0.44 7.76 -11.81
C PHE A 4 -1.69 7.93 -10.95
N ASN A 5 -2.56 6.96 -10.97
CA ASN A 5 -3.61 6.83 -9.97
C ASN A 5 -3.07 5.86 -8.90
N PRO A 6 -2.60 6.34 -7.75
CA PRO A 6 -2.01 5.49 -6.72
C PRO A 6 -3.07 4.91 -5.78
N LEU A 7 -4.15 4.40 -6.33
CA LEU A 7 -5.15 3.69 -5.57
C LEU A 7 -4.91 2.20 -5.70
N PHE A 8 -3.85 1.69 -5.14
CA PHE A 8 -3.86 0.29 -4.69
C PHE A 8 -2.51 -0.09 -4.09
N ALA A 9 -2.65 -0.71 -2.97
CA ALA A 9 -1.67 -1.47 -2.22
C ALA A 9 -0.90 -0.69 -1.15
N PHE A 10 -1.41 -0.74 0.03
CA PHE A 10 -0.80 -1.35 1.21
C PHE A 10 -1.65 -0.97 2.43
N ALA A 11 -2.66 -1.80 2.70
CA ALA A 11 -3.18 -1.93 4.05
C ALA A 11 -2.10 -2.66 4.87
N ALA A 12 -1.16 -1.92 5.43
CA ALA A 12 -0.33 -2.41 6.51
C ALA A 12 -0.82 -1.78 7.81
N LEU A 13 -1.63 -2.55 8.47
CA LEU A 13 -2.12 -2.40 9.83
C LEU A 13 -0.99 -1.99 10.79
N VAL A 14 -1.05 -0.80 11.37
CA VAL A 14 -0.32 -0.50 12.59
C VAL A 14 -1.29 0.06 13.63
N CYS A 15 -1.89 -0.84 14.39
CA CYS A 15 -2.46 -0.51 15.69
C CYS A 15 -1.34 -0.51 16.73
N VAL A 16 -0.86 0.64 17.15
CA VAL A 16 -0.07 0.75 18.38
C VAL A 16 -0.96 1.31 19.47
N GLY A 17 -1.52 0.40 20.27
CA GLY A 17 -2.14 0.74 21.55
C GLY A 17 -1.06 1.06 22.58
N LEU A 18 -0.95 2.29 23.01
CA LEU A 18 -0.24 2.68 24.20
C LEU A 18 -1.13 2.41 25.43
N LEU A 19 -0.91 1.26 26.06
CA LEU A 19 -1.36 1.04 27.43
C LEU A 19 -0.22 1.44 28.37
N SER A 20 -0.36 2.62 28.95
CA SER A 20 0.45 3.04 30.10
C SER A 20 -0.18 2.47 31.36
N ALA A 21 0.50 1.54 32.02
CA ALA A 21 0.12 1.03 33.31
C ALA A 21 0.38 2.11 34.39
N CYS A 22 -0.67 2.46 35.12
CA CYS A 22 -0.53 3.24 36.35
C CYS A 22 -0.08 2.30 37.46
N GLU A 23 1.10 2.52 38.01
CA GLU A 23 1.46 2.10 39.35
C GLU A 23 0.94 3.10 40.37
N ASN A 24 0.20 2.63 41.31
CA ASN A 24 -0.26 3.40 42.46
C ASN A 24 0.90 3.61 43.45
N ASP A 25 1.21 4.87 43.73
CA ASP A 25 1.97 5.23 44.92
C ASP A 25 1.19 6.29 45.73
N PRO A 26 1.20 6.22 47.08
CA PRO A 26 0.21 6.91 47.90
C PRO A 26 0.59 8.37 48.19
N ALA A 27 -0.40 9.20 47.97
CA ALA A 27 -0.68 10.49 48.60
C ALA A 27 0.48 11.28 49.24
N THR A 28 0.96 12.27 48.49
CA THR A 28 1.37 13.57 49.09
C THR A 28 0.37 14.59 48.61
N ASN A 29 -0.34 15.22 49.55
CA ASN A 29 -1.16 16.40 49.32
C ASN A 29 -0.23 17.58 48.95
N ASP A 30 -0.03 17.80 47.66
CA ASP A 30 0.42 19.08 47.11
C ASP A 30 -0.84 19.87 46.74
N PRO A 31 -1.01 21.15 47.11
CA PRO A 31 -2.17 21.92 46.69
C PRO A 31 -2.15 22.03 45.16
N GLN A 32 -3.06 21.32 44.53
CA GLN A 32 -3.33 21.40 43.10
C GLN A 32 -3.53 22.88 42.76
N ASN A 33 -2.71 23.38 41.86
CA ASN A 33 -2.83 24.73 41.35
C ASN A 33 -4.11 24.81 40.52
N ASP A 34 -5.21 25.18 41.14
CA ASP A 34 -6.55 25.32 40.52
C ASP A 34 -6.65 26.60 39.66
N SER A 35 -5.54 27.08 39.12
CA SER A 35 -5.55 28.26 38.25
C SER A 35 -6.32 27.97 36.97
N PRO A 36 -7.13 28.92 36.50
CA PRO A 36 -7.81 28.79 35.23
C PRO A 36 -6.83 28.65 34.06
N VAL A 37 -7.22 27.85 33.06
CA VAL A 37 -6.45 27.65 31.83
C VAL A 37 -7.35 27.91 30.62
N ILE A 38 -6.90 28.76 29.69
CA ILE A 38 -7.55 28.98 28.39
C ILE A 38 -7.07 27.89 27.46
N ASN A 39 -8.00 27.08 26.91
CA ASN A 39 -7.72 26.09 25.91
C ASN A 39 -8.28 26.55 24.55
N ILE A 40 -7.42 26.64 23.57
CA ILE A 40 -7.72 26.99 22.17
C ILE A 40 -6.97 26.00 21.31
N SER A 41 -7.64 25.44 20.29
CA SER A 41 -7.05 24.43 19.40
C SER A 41 -5.96 25.00 18.50
N ASP A 42 -6.14 26.24 18.03
CA ASP A 42 -5.24 26.91 17.11
C ASP A 42 -4.79 28.25 17.60
N THR A 43 -3.48 28.51 17.53
CA THR A 43 -2.87 29.81 17.86
C THR A 43 -2.56 30.66 16.63
N THR A 44 -3.06 30.27 15.46
CA THR A 44 -2.99 31.00 14.20
C THR A 44 -4.37 31.15 13.58
N LEU A 45 -4.62 32.30 12.93
CA LEU A 45 -5.85 32.57 12.18
C LEU A 45 -5.49 33.20 10.84
N GLU A 46 -5.83 32.47 9.76
CA GLU A 46 -5.71 33.00 8.42
C GLU A 46 -7.01 33.67 8.00
N VAL A 47 -6.90 34.86 7.40
CA VAL A 47 -8.01 35.73 7.04
C VAL A 47 -7.89 36.09 5.56
N SER A 48 -8.97 35.95 4.78
CA SER A 48 -8.97 36.40 3.38
C SER A 48 -8.79 37.92 3.24
N ALA A 49 -8.36 38.36 2.06
CA ALA A 49 -8.24 39.78 1.76
C ALA A 49 -9.57 40.54 1.94
N GLU A 50 -10.69 39.91 1.63
CA GLU A 50 -12.03 40.49 1.77
C GLU A 50 -12.47 40.65 3.20
N GLY A 51 -11.80 40.01 4.13
CA GLY A 51 -12.14 40.11 5.56
C GLY A 51 -13.41 39.35 5.89
N GLY A 52 -14.15 39.82 6.88
CA GLY A 52 -15.37 39.19 7.35
C GLY A 52 -15.30 38.74 8.81
N ASP A 53 -16.26 37.95 9.22
CA ASP A 53 -16.39 37.45 10.60
C ASP A 53 -15.73 36.06 10.74
N TYR A 54 -14.88 35.93 11.77
CA TYR A 54 -14.18 34.67 12.09
C TYR A 54 -14.46 34.30 13.55
N THR A 55 -14.76 33.05 13.80
CA THR A 55 -15.06 32.53 15.14
C THR A 55 -13.89 31.71 15.66
N ILE A 56 -13.41 32.03 16.84
CA ILE A 56 -12.36 31.33 17.56
C ILE A 56 -13.02 30.60 18.72
N GLU A 57 -13.08 29.31 18.67
CA GLU A 57 -13.63 28.48 19.74
C GLU A 57 -12.60 28.34 20.88
N LEU A 58 -13.09 28.33 22.11
CA LEU A 58 -12.26 28.18 23.31
C LEU A 58 -13.02 27.50 24.44
N SER A 59 -12.27 26.98 25.38
CA SER A 59 -12.80 26.51 26.65
C SER A 59 -11.91 26.92 27.81
N ILE A 60 -12.51 27.11 29.00
CA ILE A 60 -11.77 27.46 30.23
C ILE A 60 -11.84 26.28 31.20
N THR A 61 -10.68 25.68 31.48
CA THR A 61 -10.55 24.71 32.56
C THR A 61 -10.42 25.49 33.90
N ASN A 62 -11.08 25.05 34.96
CA ASN A 62 -11.14 25.71 36.27
C ASN A 62 -11.71 27.14 36.21
N ALA A 63 -12.78 27.35 35.44
CA ALA A 63 -13.39 28.65 35.24
C ALA A 63 -13.89 29.29 36.53
N ILE A 64 -13.74 30.63 36.65
CA ILE A 64 -14.18 31.41 37.79
C ILE A 64 -15.61 31.94 37.55
N GLY A 65 -16.62 31.17 37.95
CA GLY A 65 -18.03 31.55 37.78
C GLY A 65 -18.40 31.85 36.31
N ASP A 66 -19.23 32.88 36.12
CA ASP A 66 -19.71 33.30 34.78
C ASP A 66 -18.83 34.39 34.14
N VAL A 67 -17.54 34.45 34.49
CA VAL A 67 -16.60 35.44 33.93
C VAL A 67 -16.29 35.04 32.48
N LYS A 68 -16.42 36.00 31.57
CA LYS A 68 -16.02 35.82 30.16
C LYS A 68 -14.55 36.19 29.96
N VAL A 69 -13.95 35.67 28.89
CA VAL A 69 -12.63 36.11 28.42
C VAL A 69 -12.70 37.58 27.96
N ALA A 70 -11.58 38.25 27.98
CA ALA A 70 -11.37 39.52 27.27
C ALA A 70 -10.48 39.23 26.06
N ALA A 71 -10.78 39.84 24.93
CA ALA A 71 -10.00 39.71 23.70
C ALA A 71 -9.64 41.11 23.18
N THR A 72 -8.38 41.26 22.75
CA THR A 72 -7.88 42.54 22.20
C THR A 72 -6.96 42.30 21.03
N SER A 73 -7.13 43.06 19.95
CA SER A 73 -6.19 43.10 18.83
C SER A 73 -5.36 44.39 18.89
N GLU A 74 -4.14 44.29 18.40
CA GLU A 74 -3.25 45.46 18.26
C GLU A 74 -3.50 46.26 16.98
N ALA A 75 -4.20 45.65 15.99
CA ALA A 75 -4.46 46.27 14.70
C ALA A 75 -5.90 46.77 14.58
N GLU A 76 -6.06 47.97 14.02
CA GLU A 76 -7.38 48.60 13.79
C GLU A 76 -8.24 47.79 12.78
N TRP A 77 -7.61 47.04 11.91
CA TRP A 77 -8.30 46.24 10.89
C TRP A 77 -8.90 44.94 11.43
N LEU A 78 -8.54 44.48 12.63
CA LEU A 78 -9.08 43.30 13.30
C LEU A 78 -9.81 43.73 14.58
N THR A 79 -11.11 43.67 14.58
CA THR A 79 -11.94 44.10 15.71
C THR A 79 -12.68 42.95 16.37
N VAL A 80 -12.76 42.96 17.70
CA VAL A 80 -13.56 41.95 18.43
C VAL A 80 -15.03 42.33 18.33
N LYS A 81 -15.84 41.47 17.74
CA LYS A 81 -17.27 41.72 17.50
C LYS A 81 -18.16 41.16 18.61
N GLU A 82 -17.84 39.96 19.06
CA GLU A 82 -18.63 39.27 20.09
C GLU A 82 -17.73 38.39 20.96
N ILE A 83 -18.06 38.29 22.24
CA ILE A 83 -17.42 37.36 23.18
C ILE A 83 -18.49 36.57 23.91
N THR A 84 -18.44 35.25 23.78
CA THR A 84 -19.28 34.30 24.53
C THR A 84 -18.44 33.61 25.63
N GLN A 85 -18.99 32.60 26.28
CA GLN A 85 -18.24 31.74 27.21
C GLN A 85 -17.32 30.75 26.50
N THR A 86 -17.61 30.44 25.23
CA THR A 86 -16.95 29.39 24.47
C THR A 86 -16.38 29.85 23.14
N ALA A 87 -16.51 31.13 22.80
CA ALA A 87 -16.00 31.64 21.54
C ALA A 87 -15.72 33.15 21.59
N VAL A 88 -14.77 33.58 20.77
CA VAL A 88 -14.51 34.98 20.41
C VAL A 88 -14.77 35.12 18.91
N VAL A 89 -15.67 36.03 18.54
CA VAL A 89 -15.89 36.39 17.14
C VAL A 89 -15.15 37.70 16.87
N VAL A 90 -14.29 37.66 15.86
CA VAL A 90 -13.57 38.84 15.37
C VAL A 90 -14.07 39.21 13.98
N ASN A 91 -14.04 40.48 13.64
CA ASN A 91 -14.29 40.98 12.29
C ASN A 91 -12.99 41.57 11.73
N ALA A 92 -12.56 41.07 10.59
CA ALA A 92 -11.45 41.62 9.83
C ALA A 92 -11.96 42.57 8.75
N ALA A 93 -11.42 43.78 8.70
CA ALA A 93 -11.71 44.72 7.62
C ALA A 93 -11.00 44.29 6.34
N PHE A 94 -11.56 44.66 5.17
CA PHE A 94 -10.95 44.44 3.86
C PHE A 94 -9.49 44.94 3.83
N ASN A 95 -8.58 44.12 3.30
CA ASN A 95 -7.19 44.54 3.07
C ASN A 95 -7.07 45.20 1.68
N THR A 96 -6.78 46.50 1.68
CA THR A 96 -6.63 47.30 0.45
C THR A 96 -5.23 47.27 -0.14
N GLU A 97 -4.26 46.68 0.57
CA GLU A 97 -2.86 46.58 0.15
C GLU A 97 -2.63 45.28 -0.64
N GLU A 98 -1.70 45.31 -1.58
CA GLU A 98 -1.29 44.13 -2.35
C GLU A 98 -0.53 43.10 -1.48
N SER A 99 0.03 43.51 -0.36
CA SER A 99 0.77 42.63 0.55
C SER A 99 -0.09 42.12 1.69
N ALA A 100 0.16 40.87 2.10
CA ALA A 100 -0.40 40.32 3.32
C ALA A 100 -0.02 41.18 4.55
N ARG A 101 -0.91 41.26 5.53
CA ARG A 101 -0.67 41.97 6.79
C ARG A 101 -0.89 41.04 7.97
N GLN A 102 -0.18 41.30 9.05
CA GLN A 102 -0.20 40.46 10.23
C GLN A 102 -0.49 41.29 11.49
N THR A 103 -1.11 40.65 12.46
CA THR A 103 -1.33 41.19 13.80
C THR A 103 -1.44 40.06 14.81
N THR A 104 -1.68 40.38 16.05
CA THR A 104 -1.99 39.45 17.11
C THR A 104 -3.34 39.73 17.74
N LEU A 105 -4.05 38.67 18.12
CA LEU A 105 -5.22 38.73 18.99
C LEU A 105 -4.84 38.11 20.33
N THR A 106 -4.91 38.92 21.40
CA THR A 106 -4.60 38.43 22.75
C THR A 106 -5.89 38.13 23.49
N ILE A 107 -6.04 36.92 23.97
CA ILE A 107 -7.17 36.44 24.77
C ILE A 107 -6.71 36.32 26.22
N LYS A 108 -7.45 36.96 27.13
CA LYS A 108 -7.15 37.03 28.56
C LYS A 108 -8.29 36.47 29.39
N TYR A 109 -7.95 35.80 30.47
CA TYR A 109 -8.89 35.40 31.49
C TYR A 109 -8.28 35.61 32.88
N PRO A 110 -9.05 36.03 33.88
CA PRO A 110 -8.51 36.31 35.22
C PRO A 110 -7.75 35.10 35.79
N GLN A 111 -6.54 35.32 36.24
CA GLN A 111 -5.63 34.31 36.83
C GLN A 111 -5.16 33.20 35.85
N ALA A 112 -5.48 33.27 34.57
CA ALA A 112 -4.90 32.42 33.53
C ALA A 112 -3.76 33.14 32.80
N GLU A 113 -2.88 32.40 32.16
CA GLU A 113 -1.91 32.94 31.21
C GLU A 113 -2.63 33.46 29.96
N ASP A 114 -2.16 34.57 29.40
CA ASP A 114 -2.70 35.14 28.18
C ASP A 114 -2.39 34.21 27.00
N VAL A 115 -3.38 33.94 26.12
CA VAL A 115 -3.17 33.24 24.86
C VAL A 115 -3.09 34.27 23.72
N VAL A 116 -2.01 34.18 22.94
CA VAL A 116 -1.78 35.04 21.78
C VAL A 116 -1.98 34.23 20.51
N ILE A 117 -2.90 34.70 19.67
CA ILE A 117 -3.19 34.12 18.35
C ILE A 117 -2.55 35.02 17.29
N GLY A 118 -1.70 34.45 16.44
CA GLY A 118 -1.18 35.13 15.26
C GLY A 118 -2.27 35.23 14.20
N VAL A 119 -2.52 36.43 13.66
CA VAL A 119 -3.51 36.64 12.61
C VAL A 119 -2.83 37.16 11.36
N THR A 120 -2.96 36.44 10.26
CA THR A 120 -2.45 36.81 8.93
C THR A 120 -3.63 37.06 8.00
N GLN A 121 -3.66 38.23 7.36
CA GLN A 121 -4.64 38.56 6.33
C GLN A 121 -3.97 38.69 4.97
N ALA A 122 -4.49 38.02 3.96
CA ALA A 122 -4.01 38.10 2.57
C ALA A 122 -4.13 39.55 2.02
N GLY A 123 -3.28 39.91 1.05
CA GLY A 123 -3.37 41.16 0.31
C GLY A 123 -4.52 41.17 -0.70
N LYS A 124 -4.92 42.37 -1.17
CA LYS A 124 -6.08 42.60 -2.03
C LYS A 124 -6.06 41.84 -3.38
N ASP A 125 -4.88 41.61 -3.93
CA ASP A 125 -4.67 40.84 -5.17
C ASP A 125 -3.79 39.61 -4.92
N GLY A 126 -3.80 39.09 -3.69
CA GLY A 126 -2.71 38.35 -3.10
C GLY A 126 -2.97 36.91 -2.75
N GLU A 127 -3.95 36.23 -3.32
CA GLU A 127 -3.88 34.78 -3.32
C GLU A 127 -2.80 34.38 -4.31
N PRO A 128 -1.67 33.78 -3.86
CA PRO A 128 -0.57 33.42 -4.75
C PRO A 128 -1.04 32.48 -5.87
N TYR A 129 -2.18 31.84 -5.70
CA TYR A 129 -2.81 30.98 -6.70
C TYR A 129 -4.32 31.20 -6.74
N THR A 130 -4.89 31.19 -7.95
CA THR A 130 -6.32 30.97 -8.15
C THR A 130 -6.51 29.61 -8.81
N LEU A 131 -7.52 28.87 -8.37
CA LEU A 131 -7.86 27.54 -8.84
C LEU A 131 -9.27 27.59 -9.44
N GLU A 132 -9.42 27.23 -10.71
CA GLU A 132 -10.71 27.12 -11.38
C GLU A 132 -10.89 25.71 -11.94
N ILE A 133 -12.04 25.09 -11.65
CA ILE A 133 -12.41 23.78 -12.17
C ILE A 133 -13.39 23.95 -13.34
N LYS A 134 -13.12 23.28 -14.46
CA LYS A 134 -13.94 23.35 -15.67
C LYS A 134 -14.00 22.01 -16.40
N ASP A 135 -14.83 21.95 -17.42
CA ASP A 135 -15.00 20.80 -18.33
C ASP A 135 -15.25 19.48 -17.58
N VAL A 136 -16.07 19.55 -16.51
CA VAL A 136 -16.39 18.39 -15.66
C VAL A 136 -17.29 17.41 -16.40
N THR A 137 -16.82 16.18 -16.54
CA THR A 137 -17.57 15.05 -17.07
C THR A 137 -17.51 13.87 -16.09
N TYR A 138 -18.16 12.76 -16.40
CA TYR A 138 -18.19 11.57 -15.56
C TYR A 138 -16.82 10.93 -15.30
N ASN A 139 -15.80 11.21 -16.10
CA ASN A 139 -14.47 10.59 -16.00
C ASN A 139 -13.32 11.56 -16.11
N LYS A 140 -13.58 12.87 -16.19
CA LYS A 140 -12.54 13.89 -16.28
C LYS A 140 -13.02 15.26 -15.81
N PHE A 141 -12.09 16.10 -15.44
CA PHE A 141 -12.22 17.54 -15.34
C PHE A 141 -10.88 18.23 -15.62
N VAL A 142 -10.91 19.52 -15.82
CA VAL A 142 -9.72 20.35 -15.99
C VAL A 142 -9.62 21.30 -14.81
N SER A 143 -8.42 21.46 -14.25
CA SER A 143 -8.12 22.51 -13.30
C SER A 143 -7.15 23.52 -13.90
N ASP A 144 -7.55 24.78 -13.93
CA ASP A 144 -6.67 25.90 -14.28
C ASP A 144 -6.13 26.53 -12.99
N VAL A 145 -4.82 26.63 -12.93
CA VAL A 145 -4.14 27.35 -11.84
C VAL A 145 -3.50 28.58 -12.45
N THR A 146 -3.84 29.76 -11.92
CA THR A 146 -3.15 31.02 -12.25
C THR A 146 -2.23 31.38 -11.09
N ALA A 147 -0.94 31.53 -11.35
CA ALA A 147 0.06 31.87 -10.36
C ALA A 147 0.45 33.35 -10.47
N GLN A 148 0.52 34.04 -9.34
CA GLN A 148 1.00 35.43 -9.32
C GLN A 148 2.48 35.58 -9.63
N ASN A 149 3.27 34.52 -9.46
CA ASN A 149 4.70 34.50 -9.70
C ASN A 149 5.09 33.25 -10.49
N ASP A 150 5.57 33.47 -11.71
CA ASP A 150 5.95 32.43 -12.65
C ASP A 150 7.23 31.67 -12.28
N GLU A 151 7.99 32.16 -11.29
CA GLU A 151 9.27 31.57 -10.90
C GLU A 151 9.16 30.58 -9.71
N ASN A 152 8.08 30.67 -8.94
CA ASN A 152 7.90 29.84 -7.77
C ASN A 152 7.32 28.47 -8.13
N TYR A 153 7.85 27.42 -7.50
CA TYR A 153 7.25 26.09 -7.58
C TYR A 153 6.01 26.02 -6.71
N TYR A 154 5.02 25.28 -7.18
CA TYR A 154 3.85 24.90 -6.41
C TYR A 154 3.41 23.46 -6.76
N VAL A 155 2.85 22.77 -5.77
CA VAL A 155 2.15 21.50 -5.95
C VAL A 155 0.75 21.81 -6.49
N VAL A 156 0.31 21.06 -7.50
CA VAL A 156 -1.10 20.94 -7.87
C VAL A 156 -1.43 19.45 -7.92
N TYR A 157 -2.39 19.04 -7.09
CA TYR A 157 -2.75 17.63 -6.97
C TYR A 157 -4.26 17.46 -6.77
N SER A 158 -4.74 16.25 -7.01
CA SER A 158 -6.15 15.90 -6.79
C SER A 158 -6.24 14.54 -6.13
N SER A 159 -7.07 14.44 -5.10
CA SER A 159 -7.39 13.17 -4.44
C SER A 159 -8.88 13.08 -4.14
N THR A 160 -9.39 11.89 -3.85
CA THR A 160 -10.80 11.72 -3.52
C THR A 160 -11.11 12.14 -2.08
N VAL A 161 -12.34 12.59 -1.84
CA VAL A 161 -12.81 12.88 -0.47
C VAL A 161 -12.80 11.60 0.37
N SER A 162 -13.09 10.45 -0.22
CA SER A 162 -13.02 9.14 0.45
C SER A 162 -11.59 8.83 0.94
N TYR A 163 -10.56 9.12 0.14
CA TYR A 163 -9.16 8.98 0.56
C TYR A 163 -8.83 9.83 1.80
N PHE A 164 -9.27 11.09 1.83
CA PHE A 164 -9.05 11.94 3.00
C PHE A 164 -9.73 11.38 4.27
N GLN A 165 -10.92 10.78 4.11
CA GLN A 165 -11.61 10.15 5.24
C GLN A 165 -10.88 8.89 5.72
N GLU A 166 -10.41 8.05 4.80
CA GLU A 166 -9.73 6.80 5.07
C GLU A 166 -8.37 7.02 5.75
N MET A 167 -7.62 8.04 5.28
CA MET A 167 -6.32 8.43 5.84
C MET A 167 -6.44 9.38 7.04
N ALA A 168 -7.66 9.70 7.47
CA ALA A 168 -7.93 10.65 8.55
C ALA A 168 -7.27 12.03 8.35
N ILE A 169 -7.21 12.50 7.10
CA ILE A 169 -6.70 13.83 6.76
C ILE A 169 -7.81 14.84 7.05
N THR A 170 -7.71 15.55 8.16
CA THR A 170 -8.77 16.45 8.67
C THR A 170 -8.39 17.92 8.59
N ASP A 171 -7.13 18.24 8.34
CA ASP A 171 -6.60 19.60 8.28
C ASP A 171 -5.43 19.73 7.30
N ALA A 172 -4.95 20.94 7.12
CA ALA A 172 -3.85 21.28 6.22
C ALA A 172 -2.54 20.58 6.61
N ASP A 173 -2.24 20.51 7.90
CA ASP A 173 -0.98 19.93 8.37
C ASP A 173 -0.94 18.42 8.10
N ALA A 174 -2.05 17.72 8.33
CA ALA A 174 -2.17 16.29 7.99
C ALA A 174 -2.00 16.04 6.49
N LEU A 175 -2.59 16.89 5.64
CA LEU A 175 -2.43 16.78 4.18
C LEU A 175 -0.97 16.99 3.74
N LEU A 176 -0.31 18.01 4.28
CA LEU A 176 1.10 18.28 3.93
C LEU A 176 2.04 17.16 4.35
N VAL A 177 1.76 16.52 5.50
CA VAL A 177 2.52 15.35 5.96
C VAL A 177 2.27 14.14 5.05
N ASP A 178 1.03 13.90 4.64
CA ASP A 178 0.66 12.81 3.74
C ASP A 178 1.33 12.98 2.37
N ASP A 179 1.23 14.16 1.77
CA ASP A 179 1.88 14.50 0.50
C ASP A 179 3.40 14.33 0.56
N TYR A 180 4.03 14.84 1.62
CA TYR A 180 5.48 14.73 1.79
C TYR A 180 5.93 13.26 1.88
N ASN A 181 5.23 12.46 2.66
CA ASN A 181 5.53 11.03 2.80
C ASN A 181 5.34 10.31 1.47
N PHE A 182 4.24 10.59 0.76
CA PHE A 182 3.96 10.03 -0.54
C PHE A 182 5.07 10.36 -1.55
N PHE A 183 5.39 11.65 -1.74
CA PHE A 183 6.39 12.07 -2.71
C PHE A 183 7.78 11.52 -2.38
N SER A 184 8.18 11.55 -1.11
CA SER A 184 9.48 11.05 -0.65
C SER A 184 9.61 9.54 -0.81
N GLN A 185 8.56 8.78 -0.48
CA GLN A 185 8.54 7.33 -0.64
C GLN A 185 8.69 6.92 -2.10
N TYR A 186 7.95 7.58 -3.00
CA TYR A 186 8.03 7.27 -4.42
C TYR A 186 9.34 7.73 -5.05
N ALA A 187 9.85 8.91 -4.70
CA ALA A 187 11.17 9.34 -5.13
C ALA A 187 12.25 8.32 -4.75
N GLY A 188 12.22 7.82 -3.50
CA GLY A 188 13.11 6.76 -3.03
C GLY A 188 12.93 5.45 -3.78
N ALA A 189 11.68 5.01 -4.03
CA ALA A 189 11.39 3.78 -4.79
C ALA A 189 11.89 3.83 -6.23
N TYR A 190 11.91 5.03 -6.85
CA TYR A 190 12.45 5.24 -8.20
C TYR A 190 13.96 5.59 -8.20
N GLY A 191 14.62 5.64 -7.03
CA GLY A 191 16.03 6.03 -6.92
C GLY A 191 16.30 7.46 -7.37
N MET A 192 15.32 8.36 -7.25
CA MET A 192 15.39 9.75 -7.71
C MET A 192 15.49 10.73 -6.52
N GLY A 193 16.15 11.87 -6.73
CA GLY A 193 16.01 13.01 -5.83
C GLY A 193 14.57 13.53 -5.78
N LEU A 194 14.12 14.02 -4.60
CA LEU A 194 12.73 14.45 -4.40
C LEU A 194 12.30 15.52 -5.42
N GLN A 195 13.12 16.55 -5.62
CA GLN A 195 12.84 17.61 -6.61
C GLN A 195 12.74 17.05 -8.03
N ASP A 196 13.67 16.22 -8.44
CA ASP A 196 13.70 15.64 -9.79
C ASP A 196 12.48 14.76 -10.03
N PHE A 197 12.11 13.95 -9.04
CA PHE A 197 10.90 13.16 -9.08
C PHE A 197 9.65 14.04 -9.24
N MET A 198 9.46 15.03 -8.38
CA MET A 198 8.27 15.88 -8.41
C MET A 198 8.16 16.69 -9.72
N VAL A 199 9.28 17.15 -10.27
CA VAL A 199 9.33 17.85 -11.57
C VAL A 199 9.04 16.89 -12.73
N GLN A 200 9.70 15.73 -12.75
CA GLN A 200 9.56 14.76 -13.83
C GLN A 200 8.13 14.21 -13.94
N TYR A 201 7.49 13.92 -12.80
CA TYR A 201 6.12 13.43 -12.76
C TYR A 201 5.06 14.54 -12.74
N GLY A 202 5.50 15.80 -12.81
CA GLY A 202 4.61 16.95 -12.90
C GLY A 202 3.77 17.17 -11.65
N LEU A 203 4.27 16.78 -10.50
CA LEU A 203 3.65 17.04 -9.20
C LEU A 203 3.86 18.49 -8.77
N VAL A 204 4.91 19.14 -9.28
CA VAL A 204 5.15 20.59 -9.12
C VAL A 204 5.13 21.30 -10.47
N ARG A 205 4.67 22.54 -10.43
CA ARG A 205 4.53 23.43 -11.59
C ARG A 205 5.09 24.82 -11.28
N LYS A 206 5.19 25.63 -12.33
CA LYS A 206 5.51 27.06 -12.27
C LYS A 206 4.63 27.81 -13.24
N GLY A 207 4.29 29.06 -12.93
CA GLY A 207 3.45 29.91 -13.76
C GLY A 207 2.04 29.35 -13.92
N ASP A 208 1.30 29.88 -14.89
CA ASP A 208 -0.06 29.42 -15.18
C ASP A 208 -0.05 28.02 -15.80
N VAL A 209 -0.96 27.14 -15.34
CA VAL A 209 -1.06 25.78 -15.84
C VAL A 209 -2.52 25.33 -15.94
N SER A 210 -2.79 24.53 -16.96
CA SER A 210 -4.03 23.77 -17.09
C SER A 210 -3.70 22.29 -16.93
N VAL A 211 -4.35 21.61 -15.98
CA VAL A 211 -4.13 20.20 -15.69
C VAL A 211 -5.39 19.41 -16.05
N ASP A 212 -5.23 18.47 -16.98
CA ASP A 212 -6.27 17.51 -17.35
C ASP A 212 -6.25 16.33 -16.35
N TRP A 213 -7.31 16.17 -15.59
CA TRP A 213 -7.54 15.01 -14.73
C TRP A 213 -8.44 14.03 -15.48
N THR A 214 -7.93 12.86 -15.80
CA THR A 214 -8.61 11.84 -16.61
C THR A 214 -8.62 10.49 -15.90
N SER A 215 -9.42 9.54 -16.39
CA SER A 215 -9.61 8.23 -15.78
C SER A 215 -10.20 8.31 -14.36
N LEU A 216 -11.05 9.32 -14.16
CA LEU A 216 -11.73 9.53 -12.89
C LEU A 216 -12.91 8.58 -12.75
N VAL A 217 -13.32 8.39 -11.51
CA VAL A 217 -14.46 7.54 -11.14
C VAL A 217 -15.75 8.38 -11.24
N PRO A 218 -16.84 7.86 -11.84
CA PRO A 218 -18.13 8.56 -11.89
C PRO A 218 -18.73 8.75 -10.50
N ALA A 219 -19.48 9.84 -10.34
CA ALA A 219 -20.16 10.21 -9.09
C ALA A 219 -19.24 10.19 -7.86
N GLU A 220 -17.94 10.48 -8.07
CA GLU A 220 -16.94 10.58 -7.01
C GLU A 220 -16.61 12.05 -6.75
N ARG A 221 -16.31 12.36 -5.49
CA ARG A 221 -15.93 13.70 -5.06
C ARG A 221 -14.43 13.81 -4.93
N TYR A 222 -13.86 14.80 -5.62
CA TYR A 222 -12.43 15.09 -5.62
C TYR A 222 -12.15 16.41 -4.93
N VAL A 223 -11.07 16.45 -4.18
CA VAL A 223 -10.46 17.70 -3.71
C VAL A 223 -9.28 18.00 -4.61
N VAL A 224 -9.32 19.11 -5.33
CA VAL A 224 -8.17 19.63 -6.08
C VAL A 224 -7.54 20.71 -5.22
N TYR A 225 -6.24 20.66 -5.01
CA TYR A 225 -5.56 21.61 -4.14
C TYR A 225 -4.21 22.07 -4.69
N VAL A 226 -3.81 23.26 -4.25
CA VAL A 226 -2.59 23.93 -4.69
C VAL A 226 -1.92 24.58 -3.47
N TYR A 227 -0.61 24.41 -3.35
CA TYR A 227 0.22 25.11 -2.37
C TYR A 227 1.65 25.33 -2.89
N GLY A 228 2.24 26.47 -2.51
CA GLY A 228 3.60 26.83 -2.89
C GLY A 228 4.65 26.03 -2.14
N VAL A 229 5.73 25.69 -2.84
CA VAL A 229 6.89 24.98 -2.26
C VAL A 229 8.20 25.64 -2.66
N LYS A 230 9.20 25.51 -1.78
CA LYS A 230 10.58 25.90 -2.05
C LYS A 230 11.50 24.74 -1.71
N PHE A 231 12.21 24.22 -2.69
CA PHE A 231 13.18 23.16 -2.50
C PHE A 231 14.44 23.65 -1.77
N SER A 232 15.09 22.73 -1.04
CA SER A 232 16.44 22.89 -0.52
C SER A 232 17.45 23.07 -1.67
N GLU A 233 18.66 23.57 -1.37
CA GLU A 233 19.68 23.81 -2.40
C GLU A 233 20.10 22.52 -3.13
N ASP A 234 20.04 21.37 -2.45
CA ASP A 234 20.37 20.05 -3.00
C ASP A 234 19.15 19.30 -3.58
N GLY A 235 17.96 19.87 -3.46
CA GLY A 235 16.71 19.26 -3.96
C GLY A 235 16.22 18.04 -3.17
N SER A 236 16.82 17.76 -2.01
CA SER A 236 16.47 16.58 -1.19
C SER A 236 15.21 16.79 -0.34
N ASP A 237 14.80 18.04 -0.15
CA ASP A 237 13.69 18.43 0.73
C ASP A 237 12.98 19.67 0.19
N TYR A 238 11.78 19.98 0.70
CA TYR A 238 11.10 21.23 0.41
C TYR A 238 10.41 21.81 1.65
N THR A 239 10.16 23.10 1.61
CA THR A 239 9.34 23.82 2.60
C THR A 239 8.11 24.38 1.92
N VAL A 240 6.97 24.33 2.61
CA VAL A 240 5.72 24.94 2.14
C VAL A 240 5.80 26.45 2.33
N THR A 241 5.40 27.20 1.30
CA THR A 241 5.56 28.67 1.26
C THR A 241 4.25 29.43 1.25
N THR A 242 3.11 28.76 1.08
CA THR A 242 1.78 29.36 1.06
C THR A 242 0.78 28.49 1.79
N PRO A 243 -0.38 29.01 2.21
CA PRO A 243 -1.53 28.18 2.56
C PRO A 243 -1.96 27.25 1.42
N ILE A 244 -2.81 26.27 1.74
CA ILE A 244 -3.43 25.38 0.75
C ILE A 244 -4.69 26.05 0.19
N TYR A 245 -4.76 26.17 -1.12
CA TYR A 245 -5.96 26.56 -1.87
C TYR A 245 -6.61 25.31 -2.42
N HIS A 246 -7.91 25.17 -2.28
CA HIS A 246 -8.58 23.97 -2.75
C HIS A 246 -10.00 24.22 -3.27
N GLU A 247 -10.42 23.38 -4.19
CA GLU A 247 -11.79 23.28 -4.70
C GLU A 247 -12.26 21.83 -4.63
N VAL A 248 -13.56 21.66 -4.38
CA VAL A 248 -14.19 20.33 -4.40
C VAL A 248 -15.03 20.21 -5.65
N VAL A 249 -14.79 19.16 -6.41
CA VAL A 249 -15.54 18.83 -7.62
C VAL A 249 -16.14 17.44 -7.51
N GLU A 250 -17.34 17.27 -8.00
CA GLU A 250 -18.00 15.96 -8.11
C GLU A 250 -18.17 15.62 -9.60
N THR A 251 -17.67 14.46 -10.00
CA THR A 251 -17.91 13.94 -11.35
C THR A 251 -19.37 13.48 -11.43
N PRO A 252 -20.13 13.83 -12.48
CA PRO A 252 -21.49 13.31 -12.63
C PRO A 252 -21.45 11.81 -12.95
N MET A 253 -22.57 11.12 -12.73
CA MET A 253 -22.78 9.78 -13.26
C MET A 253 -22.99 9.85 -14.78
N ASN A 254 -22.44 8.89 -15.54
CA ASN A 254 -22.79 8.74 -16.94
C ASN A 254 -24.22 8.19 -17.10
N GLU A 255 -24.85 8.46 -18.25
CA GLU A 255 -26.18 7.94 -18.54
C GLU A 255 -26.16 6.42 -18.71
N LEU A 256 -27.01 5.72 -17.96
CA LEU A 256 -27.16 4.26 -18.04
C LEU A 256 -28.40 3.89 -18.83
N SER A 257 -28.22 3.05 -19.84
CA SER A 257 -29.29 2.46 -20.64
C SER A 257 -29.97 1.30 -19.91
N ARG A 258 -31.17 0.93 -20.36
CA ARG A 258 -31.80 -0.32 -19.94
C ARG A 258 -31.47 -1.41 -20.96
N ILE A 259 -30.53 -2.26 -20.59
CA ILE A 259 -30.17 -3.46 -21.35
C ILE A 259 -30.71 -4.67 -20.56
N SER A 260 -31.35 -5.60 -21.25
CA SER A 260 -32.00 -6.73 -20.61
C SER A 260 -31.18 -8.00 -20.85
N PHE A 261 -31.03 -8.79 -19.79
CA PHE A 261 -30.40 -10.10 -19.81
C PHE A 261 -31.37 -11.15 -19.27
N MET A 262 -31.33 -12.33 -19.83
CA MET A 262 -32.08 -13.50 -19.36
C MET A 262 -31.11 -14.49 -18.74
N PRO A 263 -31.02 -14.58 -17.40
CA PRO A 263 -30.27 -15.63 -16.75
C PRO A 263 -31.04 -16.96 -16.80
N VAL A 264 -30.30 -18.03 -17.08
CA VAL A 264 -30.77 -19.41 -16.95
C VAL A 264 -29.92 -20.08 -15.89
N THR A 265 -30.50 -20.49 -14.78
CA THR A 265 -29.77 -21.14 -13.69
C THR A 265 -29.94 -22.64 -13.74
N TYR A 266 -28.88 -23.38 -13.47
CA TYR A 266 -28.88 -24.83 -13.30
C TYR A 266 -28.70 -25.15 -11.80
N PRO A 267 -29.25 -26.26 -11.31
CA PRO A 267 -28.99 -26.68 -9.93
C PRO A 267 -27.50 -26.82 -9.68
N ALA A 268 -27.01 -26.30 -8.57
CA ALA A 268 -25.64 -26.44 -8.16
C ALA A 268 -25.32 -27.91 -7.80
N ASP A 269 -24.11 -28.34 -8.10
CA ASP A 269 -23.54 -29.61 -7.62
C ASP A 269 -22.48 -29.29 -6.57
N GLY A 270 -22.92 -29.21 -5.31
CA GLY A 270 -22.06 -28.70 -4.24
C GLY A 270 -21.63 -27.24 -4.51
N PRO A 271 -20.33 -26.94 -4.49
CA PRO A 271 -19.79 -25.61 -4.79
C PRO A 271 -19.83 -25.26 -6.29
N ASN A 272 -20.05 -26.25 -7.17
CA ASN A 272 -20.01 -26.02 -8.61
C ASN A 272 -21.29 -25.33 -9.07
N ALA A 273 -21.17 -24.07 -9.37
CA ALA A 273 -22.23 -23.25 -9.93
C ALA A 273 -22.22 -23.34 -11.46
N LYS A 274 -23.40 -23.42 -12.05
CA LYS A 274 -23.60 -23.35 -13.49
C LYS A 274 -24.79 -22.46 -13.82
N TYR A 275 -24.53 -21.46 -14.65
CA TYR A 275 -25.59 -20.58 -15.15
C TYR A 275 -25.25 -20.06 -16.54
N GLU A 276 -26.28 -19.64 -17.27
CA GLU A 276 -26.12 -19.07 -18.61
C GLU A 276 -26.72 -17.66 -18.61
N ILE A 277 -26.06 -16.74 -19.27
CA ILE A 277 -26.54 -15.38 -19.48
C ILE A 277 -26.76 -15.16 -20.96
N CYS A 278 -28.02 -14.82 -21.31
CA CYS A 278 -28.44 -14.54 -22.68
C CYS A 278 -28.82 -13.04 -22.78
N PRO A 279 -28.00 -12.19 -23.45
CA PRO A 279 -28.38 -10.81 -23.74
C PRO A 279 -29.61 -10.76 -24.65
N ILE A 280 -30.58 -9.85 -24.35
CA ILE A 280 -31.78 -9.69 -25.14
C ILE A 280 -31.65 -8.42 -26.02
N ASP A 281 -31.64 -8.60 -27.32
CA ASP A 281 -31.50 -7.52 -28.31
C ASP A 281 -30.23 -6.65 -28.06
N TYR A 282 -29.15 -7.27 -27.57
CA TYR A 282 -27.87 -6.62 -27.29
C TYR A 282 -26.71 -7.48 -27.78
N ASP A 283 -25.82 -6.88 -28.56
CA ASP A 283 -24.66 -7.54 -29.16
C ASP A 283 -23.30 -6.96 -28.68
N GLY A 284 -23.34 -6.08 -27.68
CA GLY A 284 -22.15 -5.50 -27.04
C GLY A 284 -21.52 -6.38 -25.97
N TYR A 285 -20.55 -5.81 -25.27
CA TYR A 285 -19.86 -6.49 -24.18
C TYR A 285 -20.61 -6.37 -22.85
N TYR A 286 -20.52 -7.42 -22.03
CA TYR A 286 -20.98 -7.39 -20.65
C TYR A 286 -20.02 -8.17 -19.76
N THR A 287 -20.00 -7.86 -18.49
CA THR A 287 -19.27 -8.59 -17.46
C THR A 287 -20.20 -9.04 -16.35
N THR A 288 -19.71 -9.94 -15.50
CA THR A 288 -20.41 -10.40 -14.30
C THR A 288 -19.58 -10.15 -13.06
N ILE A 289 -20.24 -9.81 -11.95
CA ILE A 289 -19.62 -9.73 -10.63
C ILE A 289 -20.38 -10.71 -9.74
N ILE A 290 -19.66 -11.65 -9.15
CA ILE A 290 -20.18 -12.66 -8.24
C ILE A 290 -19.92 -12.18 -6.83
N CYS A 291 -20.98 -11.95 -6.07
CA CYS A 291 -20.92 -11.40 -4.73
C CYS A 291 -21.47 -12.39 -3.71
N ASP A 292 -20.66 -12.84 -2.78
CA ASP A 292 -21.09 -13.57 -1.59
C ASP A 292 -21.56 -12.60 -0.49
N THR A 293 -22.03 -13.11 0.64
CA THR A 293 -22.57 -12.33 1.77
C THR A 293 -21.54 -11.39 2.42
N SER A 294 -20.24 -11.57 2.16
CA SER A 294 -19.16 -10.71 2.67
C SER A 294 -18.79 -9.59 1.71
N HIS A 295 -19.19 -9.70 0.45
CA HIS A 295 -18.83 -8.74 -0.59
C HIS A 295 -19.59 -7.42 -0.43
N GLU A 296 -18.91 -6.27 -0.58
CA GLU A 296 -19.51 -4.93 -0.43
C GLU A 296 -20.67 -4.64 -1.40
N LEU A 297 -20.76 -5.37 -2.51
CA LEU A 297 -21.81 -5.30 -3.52
C LEU A 297 -22.86 -6.41 -3.36
N TYR A 298 -22.79 -7.21 -2.31
CA TYR A 298 -23.78 -8.25 -2.06
C TYR A 298 -25.15 -7.64 -1.79
N TYR A 299 -26.16 -8.23 -2.41
CA TYR A 299 -27.57 -7.83 -2.25
C TYR A 299 -28.43 -9.07 -2.01
N GLY A 300 -28.97 -9.22 -0.82
CA GLY A 300 -29.78 -10.38 -0.45
C GLY A 300 -31.10 -10.47 -1.18
N PRO A 301 -31.66 -11.68 -1.37
CA PRO A 301 -33.00 -11.86 -1.94
C PRO A 301 -34.05 -11.21 -1.03
N GLY A 302 -34.90 -10.36 -1.61
CA GLY A 302 -36.01 -9.69 -0.90
C GLY A 302 -35.67 -8.31 -0.33
N GLU A 303 -34.45 -7.85 -0.45
CA GLU A 303 -34.06 -6.47 -0.19
C GLU A 303 -34.35 -5.60 -1.42
N GLY A 304 -34.78 -4.38 -1.19
CA GLY A 304 -34.97 -3.42 -2.29
C GLY A 304 -33.63 -2.76 -2.65
N ILE A 305 -33.31 -2.62 -3.93
CA ILE A 305 -32.11 -1.90 -4.38
C ILE A 305 -32.19 -0.45 -3.88
N ASP A 306 -31.20 -0.02 -3.11
CA ASP A 306 -31.09 1.36 -2.66
C ASP A 306 -30.82 2.29 -3.84
N ALA A 307 -31.39 3.50 -3.78
CA ALA A 307 -31.04 4.56 -4.72
C ALA A 307 -29.54 4.86 -4.56
N GLY A 308 -28.79 4.69 -5.63
CA GLY A 308 -27.34 4.86 -5.65
C GLY A 308 -26.54 3.56 -5.77
N TYR A 309 -27.19 2.41 -5.82
CA TYR A 309 -26.51 1.14 -6.05
C TYR A 309 -25.78 1.12 -7.40
N GLU A 310 -26.37 1.73 -8.43
CA GLU A 310 -25.73 1.91 -9.74
C GLU A 310 -24.43 2.72 -9.64
N ILE A 311 -24.39 3.69 -8.72
CA ILE A 311 -23.19 4.49 -8.46
C ILE A 311 -22.08 3.61 -7.87
N LYS A 312 -22.38 2.81 -6.85
CA LYS A 312 -21.42 1.88 -6.25
C LYS A 312 -20.83 0.93 -7.29
N LEU A 313 -21.66 0.39 -8.18
CA LEU A 313 -21.23 -0.50 -9.24
C LEU A 313 -20.34 0.19 -10.26
N ALA A 314 -20.73 1.38 -10.71
CA ALA A 314 -19.91 2.15 -11.64
C ALA A 314 -18.55 2.53 -11.02
N GLN A 315 -18.54 2.90 -9.75
CA GLN A 315 -17.33 3.20 -9.00
C GLN A 315 -16.43 1.97 -8.84
N TYR A 316 -17.02 0.84 -8.44
CA TYR A 316 -16.29 -0.43 -8.30
C TYR A 316 -15.66 -0.85 -9.63
N TRP A 317 -16.44 -0.85 -10.71
CA TRP A 317 -15.95 -1.18 -12.05
C TRP A 317 -14.82 -0.24 -12.50
N MET A 318 -14.97 1.06 -12.34
CA MET A 318 -13.94 2.02 -12.73
C MET A 318 -12.66 1.91 -11.90
N ARG A 319 -12.73 1.53 -10.62
CA ARG A 319 -11.53 1.22 -9.83
C ARG A 319 -10.80 0.00 -10.38
N MET A 320 -11.51 -1.06 -10.78
CA MET A 320 -10.91 -2.23 -11.45
C MET A 320 -10.27 -1.83 -12.78
N VAL A 321 -10.96 -1.10 -13.64
CA VAL A 321 -10.44 -0.60 -14.93
C VAL A 321 -9.16 0.21 -14.72
N ASN A 322 -9.16 1.13 -13.76
CA ASN A 322 -7.99 1.93 -13.44
C ASN A 322 -6.80 1.07 -12.97
N SER A 323 -7.06 -0.01 -12.23
CA SER A 323 -6.04 -0.98 -11.82
C SER A 323 -5.48 -1.73 -13.03
N TYR A 324 -6.32 -2.25 -13.91
CA TYR A 324 -5.89 -2.98 -15.11
C TYR A 324 -5.08 -2.09 -16.07
N MET A 325 -5.53 -0.87 -16.31
CA MET A 325 -4.82 0.07 -17.18
C MET A 325 -3.55 0.63 -16.54
N GLY A 326 -3.62 1.02 -15.27
CA GLY A 326 -2.53 1.69 -14.57
C GLY A 326 -1.41 0.74 -14.11
N TYR A 327 -1.76 -0.38 -13.50
CA TYR A 327 -0.79 -1.32 -12.92
C TYR A 327 -0.35 -2.40 -13.91
N TYR A 328 -1.31 -3.01 -14.63
CA TYR A 328 -0.99 -4.08 -15.59
C TYR A 328 -0.73 -3.55 -17.01
N GLY A 329 -1.00 -2.26 -17.28
CA GLY A 329 -0.76 -1.62 -18.57
C GLY A 329 -1.67 -2.13 -19.69
N MET A 330 -2.83 -2.70 -19.37
CA MET A 330 -3.80 -3.19 -20.35
C MET A 330 -4.45 -2.03 -21.11
N SER A 331 -4.74 -2.24 -22.40
CA SER A 331 -5.57 -1.30 -23.15
C SER A 331 -7.06 -1.51 -22.85
N ALA A 332 -7.90 -0.55 -23.22
CA ALA A 332 -9.35 -0.66 -23.07
C ALA A 332 -9.92 -1.87 -23.82
N GLU A 333 -9.40 -2.13 -25.03
CA GLU A 333 -9.80 -3.25 -25.86
C GLU A 333 -9.39 -4.58 -25.21
N GLN A 334 -8.18 -4.65 -24.65
CA GLN A 334 -7.72 -5.85 -23.94
C GLN A 334 -8.61 -6.17 -22.72
N ILE A 335 -9.01 -5.15 -21.96
CA ILE A 335 -9.92 -5.35 -20.82
C ILE A 335 -11.27 -5.91 -21.31
N LEU A 336 -11.82 -5.38 -22.44
CA LEU A 336 -13.07 -5.93 -22.98
C LEU A 336 -12.91 -7.37 -23.49
N GLU A 337 -11.77 -7.72 -24.05
CA GLU A 337 -11.53 -9.08 -24.57
C GLU A 337 -11.25 -10.10 -23.48
N GLU A 338 -10.61 -9.70 -22.38
CA GLU A 338 -10.19 -10.60 -21.31
C GLU A 338 -11.20 -10.69 -20.16
N GLU A 339 -11.89 -9.56 -19.82
CA GLU A 339 -12.76 -9.44 -18.66
C GLU A 339 -14.26 -9.37 -19.00
N CYS A 340 -14.62 -9.37 -20.30
CA CYS A 340 -16.00 -9.23 -20.74
C CYS A 340 -16.40 -10.30 -21.74
N TYR A 341 -17.71 -10.51 -21.85
CA TYR A 341 -18.33 -11.53 -22.70
C TYR A 341 -19.23 -10.86 -23.76
N ARG A 342 -19.53 -11.59 -24.83
CA ARG A 342 -20.49 -11.19 -25.87
C ARG A 342 -21.41 -12.35 -26.23
N GLY A 343 -22.71 -12.05 -26.45
CA GLY A 343 -23.70 -13.07 -26.78
C GLY A 343 -23.98 -14.02 -25.62
N ASP A 344 -24.61 -15.15 -25.92
CA ASP A 344 -24.93 -16.15 -24.91
C ASP A 344 -23.66 -16.79 -24.37
N HIS A 345 -23.52 -16.87 -23.03
CA HIS A 345 -22.36 -17.44 -22.38
C HIS A 345 -22.77 -18.30 -21.18
N ILE A 346 -22.17 -19.49 -21.09
CA ILE A 346 -22.33 -20.40 -19.96
C ILE A 346 -21.15 -20.23 -19.02
N PHE A 347 -21.45 -19.94 -17.77
CA PHE A 347 -20.50 -19.83 -16.67
C PHE A 347 -20.52 -21.12 -15.87
N GLU A 348 -19.32 -21.64 -15.59
CA GLU A 348 -19.08 -22.77 -14.71
C GLU A 348 -18.03 -22.31 -13.70
N GLU A 349 -18.46 -22.13 -12.44
CA GLU A 349 -17.65 -21.52 -11.38
C GLU A 349 -17.62 -22.45 -10.18
N GLU A 350 -16.46 -22.56 -9.55
CA GLU A 350 -16.32 -23.19 -8.25
C GLU A 350 -16.41 -22.10 -7.17
N LEU A 351 -17.48 -22.12 -6.40
CA LEU A 351 -17.81 -21.14 -5.39
C LEU A 351 -17.72 -21.75 -3.99
N LEU A 352 -18.00 -20.99 -2.94
CA LEU A 352 -18.16 -21.59 -1.61
C LEU A 352 -19.43 -22.43 -1.57
N ALA A 353 -19.34 -23.60 -0.95
CA ALA A 353 -20.49 -24.47 -0.76
C ALA A 353 -21.52 -23.86 0.22
N ASN A 354 -22.78 -24.25 0.07
CA ASN A 354 -23.88 -23.86 0.96
C ASN A 354 -23.94 -22.33 1.21
N SER A 355 -23.74 -21.57 0.14
CA SER A 355 -23.59 -20.12 0.20
C SER A 355 -24.52 -19.43 -0.80
N ASP A 356 -24.99 -18.25 -0.39
CA ASP A 356 -25.84 -17.38 -1.20
C ASP A 356 -25.00 -16.37 -1.98
N TYR A 357 -25.31 -16.20 -3.25
CA TYR A 357 -24.65 -15.27 -4.15
C TYR A 357 -25.63 -14.34 -4.83
N THR A 358 -25.21 -13.10 -4.98
CA THR A 358 -25.79 -12.17 -5.95
C THR A 358 -24.87 -12.13 -7.17
N ILE A 359 -25.40 -12.44 -8.33
CA ILE A 359 -24.67 -12.32 -9.60
C ILE A 359 -25.20 -11.08 -10.32
N LEU A 360 -24.30 -10.11 -10.50
CA LEU A 360 -24.56 -8.86 -11.18
C LEU A 360 -24.13 -8.97 -12.63
N ILE A 361 -24.91 -8.41 -13.56
CA ILE A 361 -24.60 -8.38 -14.98
C ILE A 361 -24.56 -6.92 -15.41
N LEU A 362 -23.44 -6.48 -15.95
CA LEU A 362 -23.13 -5.11 -16.29
C LEU A 362 -22.75 -5.03 -17.78
N ALA A 363 -23.49 -4.25 -18.56
CA ALA A 363 -23.07 -3.96 -19.93
C ALA A 363 -21.97 -2.91 -19.93
N ILE A 364 -20.93 -3.17 -20.71
CA ILE A 364 -19.71 -2.38 -20.78
C ILE A 364 -19.46 -1.96 -22.24
N ASP A 365 -19.01 -0.72 -22.44
CA ASP A 365 -18.53 -0.24 -23.74
C ASP A 365 -17.39 0.76 -23.55
N ILE A 366 -16.61 0.98 -24.59
CA ILE A 366 -15.54 1.99 -24.55
C ILE A 366 -16.13 3.38 -24.78
N ILE A 367 -16.05 4.21 -23.75
CA ILE A 367 -16.44 5.62 -23.82
C ILE A 367 -15.22 6.47 -23.48
N ASP A 368 -14.85 7.41 -24.36
CA ASP A 368 -13.66 8.26 -24.21
C ASP A 368 -12.36 7.47 -23.92
N GLY A 369 -12.24 6.27 -24.52
CA GLY A 369 -11.06 5.41 -24.37
C GLY A 369 -11.02 4.57 -23.08
N LEU A 370 -12.10 4.55 -22.30
CA LEU A 370 -12.23 3.77 -21.07
C LEU A 370 -13.38 2.74 -21.18
N PRO A 371 -13.20 1.50 -20.71
CA PRO A 371 -14.28 0.54 -20.54
C PRO A 371 -15.21 1.02 -19.43
N MET A 372 -16.40 1.46 -19.78
CA MET A 372 -17.34 2.05 -18.84
C MET A 372 -18.63 1.28 -18.75
N LEU A 373 -19.25 1.30 -17.58
CA LEU A 373 -20.61 0.80 -17.37
C LEU A 373 -21.60 1.63 -18.18
N ILE A 374 -22.38 0.99 -19.06
CA ILE A 374 -23.37 1.64 -19.92
C ILE A 374 -24.82 1.24 -19.63
N SER A 375 -25.05 0.29 -18.75
CA SER A 375 -26.40 -0.16 -18.39
C SER A 375 -26.69 -0.07 -16.91
N GLN A 376 -27.98 0.06 -16.59
CA GLN A 376 -28.43 -0.32 -15.25
C GLN A 376 -28.08 -1.79 -15.00
N PRO A 377 -27.67 -2.16 -13.78
CA PRO A 377 -27.31 -3.54 -13.47
C PRO A 377 -28.52 -4.46 -13.59
N ALA A 378 -28.33 -5.61 -14.21
CA ALA A 378 -29.22 -6.75 -14.03
C ALA A 378 -28.62 -7.65 -12.96
N MET A 379 -29.50 -8.34 -12.19
CA MET A 379 -29.04 -9.26 -11.16
C MET A 379 -29.95 -10.46 -11.05
N PHE A 380 -29.38 -11.55 -10.56
CA PHE A 380 -30.12 -12.73 -10.09
C PHE A 380 -29.41 -13.34 -8.89
N PHE A 381 -30.15 -14.19 -8.17
CA PHE A 381 -29.63 -14.87 -7.00
C PHE A 381 -29.31 -16.32 -7.35
N TYR A 382 -28.21 -16.80 -6.77
CA TYR A 382 -27.75 -18.16 -6.96
C TYR A 382 -27.34 -18.74 -5.60
N GLU A 383 -27.76 -19.95 -5.31
CA GLU A 383 -27.44 -20.68 -4.09
C GLU A 383 -26.65 -21.92 -4.46
N THR A 384 -25.48 -22.12 -3.84
CA THR A 384 -24.67 -23.32 -3.99
C THR A 384 -25.19 -24.44 -3.07
N GLY A 385 -24.85 -25.67 -3.41
CA GLY A 385 -25.29 -26.84 -2.67
C GLY A 385 -24.34 -27.24 -1.54
N ASP A 386 -24.83 -28.18 -0.72
CA ASP A 386 -23.99 -28.85 0.28
C ASP A 386 -22.96 -29.77 -0.36
N VAL A 387 -21.81 -29.93 0.28
CA VAL A 387 -20.82 -30.94 -0.03
C VAL A 387 -21.02 -32.16 0.86
N ALA A 388 -21.05 -33.34 0.25
CA ALA A 388 -21.20 -34.58 0.99
C ALA A 388 -19.96 -34.85 1.86
N GLN A 389 -20.18 -35.36 3.08
CA GLN A 389 -19.09 -35.86 3.91
C GLN A 389 -18.44 -37.07 3.25
N SER A 390 -17.14 -37.17 3.37
CA SER A 390 -16.30 -38.26 2.80
C SER A 390 -15.75 -39.15 3.90
N ASP A 391 -15.57 -40.44 3.55
CA ASP A 391 -14.86 -41.43 4.39
C ASP A 391 -13.33 -41.45 4.10
N MET A 392 -12.82 -40.45 3.33
CA MET A 392 -11.40 -40.33 3.00
C MET A 392 -10.55 -40.24 4.28
N THR A 393 -9.46 -40.99 4.28
CA THR A 393 -8.46 -40.99 5.37
C THR A 393 -7.10 -40.64 4.81
N PHE A 394 -6.19 -40.20 5.68
CA PHE A 394 -4.87 -39.72 5.29
C PHE A 394 -3.78 -40.50 6.02
N ASP A 395 -2.73 -40.86 5.29
CA ASP A 395 -1.45 -41.28 5.85
C ASP A 395 -0.45 -40.12 5.72
N ILE A 396 0.21 -39.75 6.82
CA ILE A 396 1.21 -38.68 6.84
C ILE A 396 2.56 -39.32 7.14
N GLU A 397 3.40 -39.46 6.13
CA GLU A 397 4.77 -39.95 6.28
C GLU A 397 5.74 -38.78 6.46
N LEU A 398 6.37 -38.69 7.64
CA LEU A 398 7.40 -37.68 7.92
C LEU A 398 8.73 -38.11 7.29
N ASN A 399 9.18 -37.40 6.26
CA ASN A 399 10.44 -37.65 5.55
C ASN A 399 11.61 -37.00 6.30
N ALA A 400 11.44 -35.75 6.74
CA ALA A 400 12.42 -35.00 7.51
C ALA A 400 11.79 -33.93 8.41
N CYS A 401 12.37 -33.71 9.58
CA CYS A 401 12.06 -32.59 10.45
C CYS A 401 13.36 -32.10 11.10
N TYR A 402 13.95 -31.05 10.52
CA TYR A 402 15.22 -30.51 10.94
C TYR A 402 15.06 -29.12 11.55
N THR A 403 16.13 -28.39 11.71
CA THR A 403 16.16 -27.08 12.38
C THR A 403 15.14 -26.09 11.81
N ARG A 404 15.04 -25.99 10.47
CA ARG A 404 14.09 -25.12 9.78
C ARG A 404 13.34 -25.83 8.65
N VAL A 405 13.59 -27.10 8.47
CA VAL A 405 13.06 -27.90 7.34
C VAL A 405 12.03 -28.89 7.85
N LEU A 406 10.92 -28.93 7.17
CA LEU A 406 9.87 -29.93 7.32
C LEU A 406 9.55 -30.50 5.94
N ASP A 407 9.71 -31.80 5.81
CA ASP A 407 9.41 -32.57 4.61
C ASP A 407 8.54 -33.77 5.00
N PHE A 408 7.37 -33.89 4.40
CA PHE A 408 6.46 -35.00 4.63
C PHE A 408 5.59 -35.25 3.40
N THR A 409 5.10 -36.47 3.31
CA THR A 409 4.19 -36.88 2.24
C THR A 409 2.82 -37.18 2.82
N VAL A 410 1.78 -36.62 2.23
CA VAL A 410 0.38 -36.98 2.53
C VAL A 410 -0.13 -37.89 1.45
N THR A 411 -0.70 -39.03 1.85
CA THR A 411 -1.33 -39.98 0.92
C THR A 411 -2.79 -40.14 1.32
N PRO A 412 -3.76 -39.62 0.54
CA PRO A 412 -5.17 -39.85 0.79
C PRO A 412 -5.60 -41.24 0.32
N SER A 413 -6.66 -41.76 0.92
CA SER A 413 -7.23 -43.08 0.53
C SER A 413 -8.09 -43.05 -0.76
N THR A 414 -8.49 -41.82 -1.18
CA THR A 414 -9.27 -41.55 -2.39
C THR A 414 -8.71 -40.34 -3.12
N ASP A 415 -9.16 -40.05 -4.34
CA ASP A 415 -8.71 -38.89 -5.13
C ASP A 415 -9.59 -37.65 -4.92
N GLU A 416 -10.29 -37.57 -3.79
CA GLU A 416 -11.05 -36.36 -3.42
C GLU A 416 -10.14 -35.23 -2.96
N ASN A 417 -10.67 -33.98 -2.95
CA ASN A 417 -9.93 -32.81 -2.53
C ASN A 417 -9.68 -32.80 -1.02
N TYR A 418 -8.51 -32.32 -0.63
CA TYR A 418 -8.12 -32.13 0.75
C TYR A 418 -7.18 -30.93 0.91
N SER A 419 -7.02 -30.48 2.14
CA SER A 419 -6.11 -29.38 2.47
C SER A 419 -5.05 -29.80 3.48
N ILE A 420 -3.92 -29.10 3.43
CA ILE A 420 -2.79 -29.24 4.34
C ILE A 420 -2.53 -27.86 4.96
N LEU A 421 -2.52 -27.78 6.29
CA LEU A 421 -2.16 -26.59 7.02
C LEU A 421 -1.13 -26.90 8.10
N ILE A 422 -0.07 -26.10 8.18
CA ILE A 422 0.96 -26.24 9.21
C ILE A 422 0.89 -25.04 10.13
N LEU A 423 0.60 -25.26 11.38
CA LEU A 423 0.51 -24.23 12.40
C LEU A 423 1.51 -24.45 13.52
N ASN A 424 2.03 -23.35 14.06
CA ASN A 424 2.68 -23.41 15.36
C ASN A 424 1.65 -23.94 16.39
N LYS A 425 2.04 -24.92 17.19
CA LYS A 425 1.15 -25.55 18.16
C LYS A 425 0.53 -24.56 19.15
N THR A 426 1.20 -23.45 19.44
CA THR A 426 0.65 -22.39 20.28
C THR A 426 -0.57 -21.69 19.67
N ALA A 427 -0.71 -21.71 18.34
CA ALA A 427 -1.89 -21.15 17.68
C ALA A 427 -3.16 -22.00 17.94
N LEU A 428 -3.00 -23.24 18.37
CA LEU A 428 -4.08 -24.18 18.69
C LEU A 428 -4.39 -24.22 20.19
N GLU A 429 -3.73 -23.41 21.02
CA GLU A 429 -4.00 -23.34 22.44
C GLU A 429 -5.44 -22.87 22.72
N GLY A 430 -6.18 -23.67 23.48
CA GLY A 430 -7.58 -23.40 23.81
C GLY A 430 -8.59 -24.10 22.90
N LEU A 431 -8.18 -24.64 21.75
CA LEU A 431 -9.00 -25.49 20.90
C LEU A 431 -8.92 -26.93 21.41
N THR A 432 -10.07 -27.53 21.74
CA THR A 432 -10.14 -28.81 22.47
C THR A 432 -10.68 -29.96 21.63
N THR A 433 -11.31 -29.66 20.51
CA THR A 433 -11.88 -30.65 19.59
C THR A 433 -11.33 -30.49 18.17
N ASP A 434 -11.37 -31.56 17.40
CA ASP A 434 -10.97 -31.53 16.00
C ASP A 434 -11.85 -30.58 15.17
N GLU A 435 -13.13 -30.47 15.51
CA GLU A 435 -14.07 -29.55 14.87
C GLU A 435 -13.66 -28.08 15.11
N GLU A 436 -13.33 -27.70 16.36
CA GLU A 436 -12.83 -26.35 16.66
C GLU A 436 -11.54 -26.02 15.91
N ILE A 437 -10.64 -27.01 15.70
CA ILE A 437 -9.39 -26.83 14.97
C ILE A 437 -9.67 -26.66 13.46
N ILE A 438 -10.57 -27.46 12.90
CA ILE A 438 -10.99 -27.34 11.50
C ILE A 438 -11.67 -26.00 11.27
N ASP A 439 -12.60 -25.59 12.12
CA ASP A 439 -13.29 -24.31 12.01
C ASP A 439 -12.29 -23.13 12.08
N TYR A 440 -11.31 -23.23 12.97
CA TYR A 440 -10.24 -22.24 13.07
C TYR A 440 -9.39 -22.18 11.80
N ALA A 441 -9.06 -23.33 11.21
CA ALA A 441 -8.30 -23.41 9.98
C ALA A 441 -9.08 -22.85 8.77
N VAL A 442 -10.34 -23.28 8.60
CA VAL A 442 -11.20 -22.86 7.48
C VAL A 442 -11.52 -21.38 7.51
N ASN A 443 -11.82 -20.81 8.69
CA ASN A 443 -12.20 -19.40 8.80
C ASN A 443 -11.02 -18.43 8.94
N GLY A 444 -9.84 -18.93 9.31
CA GLY A 444 -8.68 -18.08 9.64
C GLY A 444 -7.56 -18.08 8.62
N TYR A 445 -7.56 -19.00 7.67
CA TYR A 445 -6.46 -19.19 6.74
C TYR A 445 -6.94 -19.40 5.31
N TRP A 446 -6.09 -18.99 4.35
CA TRP A 446 -6.24 -19.42 2.97
C TRP A 446 -5.78 -20.87 2.87
N LEU A 447 -6.66 -21.75 2.40
CA LEU A 447 -6.41 -23.17 2.27
C LEU A 447 -6.30 -23.55 0.79
N ASP A 448 -5.17 -24.17 0.43
CA ASP A 448 -5.00 -24.77 -0.89
C ASP A 448 -5.67 -26.13 -0.97
N GLU A 449 -6.20 -26.48 -2.12
CA GLU A 449 -6.78 -27.80 -2.40
C GLU A 449 -5.78 -28.71 -3.11
N TYR A 450 -5.63 -29.91 -2.59
CA TYR A 450 -4.76 -30.95 -3.13
C TYR A 450 -5.56 -32.18 -3.51
N GLN A 451 -5.05 -32.95 -4.49
CA GLN A 451 -5.58 -34.27 -4.87
C GLN A 451 -4.45 -35.29 -5.00
N GLY A 452 -4.74 -36.55 -4.65
CA GLY A 452 -3.73 -37.61 -4.72
C GLY A 452 -2.59 -37.41 -3.71
N ALA A 453 -1.50 -38.15 -3.86
CA ALA A 453 -0.35 -38.03 -2.97
C ALA A 453 0.41 -36.74 -3.22
N TYR A 454 0.72 -36.01 -2.15
CA TYR A 454 1.43 -34.73 -2.21
C TYR A 454 2.61 -34.70 -1.24
N ASN A 455 3.79 -34.31 -1.74
CA ASN A 455 4.97 -34.09 -0.93
C ASN A 455 5.07 -32.59 -0.58
N TYR A 456 4.97 -32.30 0.70
CA TYR A 456 5.08 -30.95 1.23
C TYR A 456 6.50 -30.69 1.72
N TYR A 457 7.09 -29.59 1.28
CA TYR A 457 8.41 -29.14 1.69
C TYR A 457 8.39 -27.67 2.12
N ASN A 458 8.92 -27.40 3.31
CA ASN A 458 9.09 -26.04 3.84
C ASN A 458 10.46 -25.92 4.52
N CYS A 459 11.20 -24.86 4.23
CA CYS A 459 12.54 -24.60 4.77
C CYS A 459 12.65 -23.30 5.58
N TYR A 460 11.52 -22.72 5.99
CA TYR A 460 11.45 -21.44 6.71
C TYR A 460 10.87 -21.57 8.12
N LEU A 461 10.83 -22.75 8.69
CA LEU A 461 10.31 -22.95 10.03
C LEU A 461 11.24 -22.36 11.11
N ARG A 462 10.68 -22.09 12.28
CA ARG A 462 11.47 -21.64 13.43
C ARG A 462 12.10 -22.85 14.14
N PRO A 463 13.37 -22.74 14.58
CA PRO A 463 14.01 -23.79 15.36
C PRO A 463 13.32 -24.04 16.71
N GLU A 464 13.52 -25.23 17.28
CA GLU A 464 13.01 -25.68 18.59
C GLU A 464 11.51 -25.46 18.81
N THR A 465 10.74 -25.37 17.71
CA THR A 465 9.33 -24.99 17.72
C THR A 465 8.44 -26.20 17.45
N GLU A 466 7.38 -26.35 18.23
CA GLU A 466 6.37 -27.38 18.01
C GLU A 466 5.36 -26.92 16.96
N TYR A 467 5.15 -27.75 15.95
CA TYR A 467 4.17 -27.55 14.88
C TYR A 467 3.17 -28.68 14.85
N SER A 468 1.97 -28.37 14.38
CA SER A 468 0.95 -29.36 14.04
C SER A 468 0.73 -29.34 12.52
N ILE A 469 0.90 -30.49 11.89
CA ILE A 469 0.47 -30.74 10.52
C ILE A 469 -1.00 -31.16 10.60
N LEU A 470 -1.87 -30.40 9.99
CA LEU A 470 -3.31 -30.60 9.96
C LEU A 470 -3.71 -31.00 8.54
N VAL A 471 -4.39 -32.13 8.38
CA VAL A 471 -4.86 -32.61 7.09
C VAL A 471 -6.31 -33.03 7.22
N PHE A 472 -7.15 -32.53 6.36
CA PHE A 472 -8.59 -32.88 6.31
C PHE A 472 -9.11 -32.73 4.88
N GLY A 473 -10.14 -33.51 4.53
CA GLY A 473 -10.86 -33.31 3.28
C GLY A 473 -11.45 -31.91 3.24
N TYR A 474 -11.26 -31.21 2.14
CA TYR A 474 -11.66 -29.81 1.99
C TYR A 474 -12.08 -29.56 0.55
N TYR A 475 -13.29 -29.02 0.36
CA TYR A 475 -13.80 -28.68 -0.94
C TYR A 475 -14.87 -27.60 -0.85
N GLY A 476 -14.76 -26.58 -1.71
CA GLY A 476 -15.71 -25.49 -1.78
C GLY A 476 -15.84 -24.71 -0.45
N GLY A 477 -14.74 -24.51 0.26
CA GLY A 477 -14.74 -23.75 1.51
C GLY A 477 -15.17 -24.51 2.75
N VAL A 478 -15.48 -25.81 2.66
CA VAL A 478 -15.95 -26.63 3.80
C VAL A 478 -15.12 -27.89 3.98
N ALA A 479 -14.99 -28.31 5.23
CA ALA A 479 -14.34 -29.58 5.53
C ALA A 479 -15.28 -30.75 5.22
N THR A 480 -14.74 -31.77 4.54
CA THR A 480 -15.49 -32.98 4.11
C THR A 480 -15.15 -34.21 4.93
N THR A 481 -14.07 -34.18 5.74
CA THR A 481 -13.68 -35.28 6.64
C THR A 481 -13.36 -34.76 8.04
N GLY A 482 -13.14 -35.65 8.99
CA GLY A 482 -12.49 -35.35 10.25
C GLY A 482 -11.01 -34.99 10.07
N LEU A 483 -10.39 -34.49 11.14
CA LEU A 483 -8.99 -34.05 11.18
C LEU A 483 -8.04 -35.25 11.30
N THR A 484 -7.02 -35.29 10.45
CA THR A 484 -5.81 -36.08 10.66
C THR A 484 -4.69 -35.13 11.09
N ARG A 485 -4.03 -35.39 12.21
CA ARG A 485 -3.02 -34.51 12.80
C ARG A 485 -1.73 -35.25 13.11
N LEU A 486 -0.60 -34.62 12.78
CA LEU A 486 0.73 -35.05 13.20
C LEU A 486 1.46 -33.88 13.86
N ASP A 487 1.84 -34.04 15.13
CA ASP A 487 2.66 -33.05 15.84
C ASP A 487 4.14 -33.35 15.60
N VAL A 488 4.91 -32.33 15.27
CA VAL A 488 6.35 -32.39 15.04
C VAL A 488 7.06 -31.28 15.82
N LYS A 489 8.35 -31.47 16.09
CA LYS A 489 9.16 -30.41 16.69
C LYS A 489 10.45 -30.25 15.90
N THR A 490 10.74 -29.02 15.47
CA THR A 490 11.98 -28.70 14.80
C THR A 490 13.19 -28.81 15.73
N GLU A 491 14.33 -29.15 15.18
CA GLU A 491 15.60 -29.26 15.92
C GLU A 491 16.09 -27.88 16.41
N PRO A 492 16.94 -27.84 17.45
CA PRO A 492 17.65 -26.62 17.84
C PRO A 492 18.63 -26.18 16.75
N VAL A 493 19.00 -24.90 16.75
CA VAL A 493 20.05 -24.38 15.87
C VAL A 493 21.36 -25.12 16.17
N ALA A 494 22.02 -25.57 15.11
CA ALA A 494 23.32 -26.21 15.14
C ALA A 494 24.27 -25.48 14.17
N ALA A 495 25.57 -25.78 14.23
CA ALA A 495 26.51 -25.34 13.22
C ALA A 495 26.12 -25.95 11.85
N ALA A 496 26.12 -25.13 10.80
CA ALA A 496 25.91 -25.64 9.45
C ALA A 496 27.00 -26.64 9.05
N GLU A 497 26.61 -27.61 8.21
CA GLU A 497 27.54 -28.62 7.66
C GLU A 497 28.45 -28.05 6.57
N ASN A 498 28.22 -26.81 6.12
CA ASN A 498 28.97 -26.10 5.09
C ASN A 498 29.36 -24.70 5.59
N SER A 499 30.37 -24.11 4.99
CA SER A 499 30.85 -22.78 5.34
C SER A 499 31.23 -21.97 4.11
N VAL A 500 31.18 -20.63 4.22
CA VAL A 500 31.69 -19.73 3.20
C VAL A 500 33.23 -19.66 3.32
N THR A 501 33.92 -19.99 2.25
CA THR A 501 35.39 -19.97 2.19
C THR A 501 35.94 -18.76 1.45
N GLY A 502 35.11 -18.07 0.67
CA GLY A 502 35.51 -16.89 -0.07
C GLY A 502 34.30 -16.14 -0.68
N ILE A 503 34.54 -14.88 -1.01
CA ILE A 503 33.61 -14.04 -1.75
C ILE A 503 34.31 -13.56 -3.00
N VAL A 504 33.78 -13.88 -4.16
CA VAL A 504 34.36 -13.49 -5.47
C VAL A 504 33.54 -12.35 -6.03
N THR A 505 34.25 -11.34 -6.56
CA THR A 505 33.63 -10.12 -7.10
C THR A 505 34.19 -9.80 -8.49
N TYR A 506 33.35 -9.32 -9.38
CA TYR A 506 33.71 -8.81 -10.69
C TYR A 506 32.98 -7.49 -10.97
N GLY A 507 33.70 -6.46 -11.33
CA GLY A 507 33.18 -5.12 -11.62
C GLY A 507 34.28 -4.06 -11.44
N PRO A 508 33.92 -2.77 -11.54
CA PRO A 508 32.60 -2.24 -11.89
C PRO A 508 32.31 -2.29 -13.41
N TYR A 509 31.04 -2.40 -13.77
CA TYR A 509 30.56 -2.35 -15.16
C TYR A 509 29.57 -1.20 -15.34
N ASP A 510 29.50 -0.63 -16.56
CA ASP A 510 28.51 0.37 -16.92
C ASP A 510 27.16 -0.28 -17.21
N PRO A 511 26.10 -0.02 -16.42
CA PRO A 511 24.79 -0.61 -16.64
C PRO A 511 24.16 -0.18 -17.97
N VAL A 512 24.43 1.04 -18.45
CA VAL A 512 23.91 1.52 -19.74
C VAL A 512 24.57 0.77 -20.90
N ALA A 513 25.88 0.58 -20.84
CA ALA A 513 26.59 -0.19 -21.86
C ALA A 513 26.14 -1.66 -21.91
N ILE A 514 25.82 -2.28 -20.75
CA ILE A 514 25.26 -3.65 -20.73
C ILE A 514 23.87 -3.67 -21.38
N ALA A 515 22.99 -2.69 -21.04
CA ALA A 515 21.66 -2.58 -21.61
C ALA A 515 21.67 -2.38 -23.15
N GLU A 516 22.67 -1.67 -23.65
CA GLU A 516 22.87 -1.47 -25.11
C GLU A 516 23.35 -2.74 -25.82
N LEU A 517 24.12 -3.60 -25.14
CA LEU A 517 24.66 -4.84 -25.70
C LEU A 517 23.65 -5.98 -25.74
N ASP A 518 22.79 -6.07 -24.73
CA ASP A 518 21.78 -7.15 -24.63
C ASP A 518 20.42 -6.61 -24.15
N PRO A 519 19.36 -6.68 -24.99
CA PRO A 519 18.02 -6.23 -24.63
C PRO A 519 17.40 -6.92 -23.39
N ASN A 520 17.88 -8.11 -23.00
CA ASN A 520 17.43 -8.78 -21.79
C ASN A 520 17.78 -8.00 -20.52
N TYR A 521 18.77 -7.11 -20.61
CA TYR A 521 19.21 -6.22 -19.52
C TYR A 521 18.79 -4.76 -19.73
N ALA A 522 17.79 -4.49 -20.55
CA ALA A 522 17.32 -3.12 -20.82
C ALA A 522 16.99 -2.31 -19.55
N SER A 523 16.51 -2.98 -18.50
CA SER A 523 16.24 -2.36 -17.20
C SER A 523 17.49 -1.81 -16.48
N PHE A 524 18.69 -2.27 -16.86
CA PHE A 524 19.95 -1.77 -16.28
C PHE A 524 20.19 -0.29 -16.61
N ALA A 525 19.65 0.22 -17.72
CA ALA A 525 19.69 1.64 -18.05
C ALA A 525 19.12 2.56 -16.96
N ASN A 526 18.23 2.04 -16.10
CA ASN A 526 17.68 2.79 -14.97
C ASN A 526 18.72 3.09 -13.87
N TYR A 527 19.87 2.42 -13.91
CA TYR A 527 21.00 2.61 -12.97
C TYR A 527 22.10 3.48 -13.55
N ALA A 528 21.80 4.28 -14.58
CA ALA A 528 22.76 5.21 -15.18
C ALA A 528 23.44 6.09 -14.10
N GLY A 529 24.78 6.21 -14.17
CA GLY A 529 25.55 6.96 -13.18
C GLY A 529 26.03 6.15 -11.97
N ASN A 530 25.52 4.93 -11.80
CA ASN A 530 25.99 3.93 -10.84
C ASN A 530 26.86 2.89 -11.55
N PHE A 531 27.49 2.00 -10.78
CA PHE A 531 28.07 0.79 -11.34
C PHE A 531 27.17 -0.41 -11.10
N VAL A 532 27.34 -1.47 -11.89
CA VAL A 532 26.90 -2.82 -11.58
C VAL A 532 28.09 -3.75 -11.42
N MET A 533 27.91 -4.80 -10.62
CA MET A 533 28.93 -5.82 -10.37
C MET A 533 28.32 -7.19 -10.24
N LEU A 534 29.13 -8.22 -10.49
CA LEU A 534 28.79 -9.61 -10.21
C LEU A 534 29.52 -10.07 -8.96
N HIS A 535 28.86 -10.90 -8.14
CA HIS A 535 29.52 -11.59 -7.04
C HIS A 535 28.84 -12.92 -6.72
N TRP A 536 29.62 -13.81 -6.11
CA TRP A 536 29.15 -15.12 -5.61
C TRP A 536 30.00 -15.57 -4.43
N LEU A 537 29.49 -16.58 -3.73
CA LEU A 537 30.20 -17.21 -2.63
C LEU A 537 31.00 -18.42 -3.12
N GLU A 538 32.19 -18.60 -2.57
CA GLU A 538 32.89 -19.87 -2.55
C GLU A 538 32.55 -20.57 -1.24
N THR A 539 32.18 -21.84 -1.31
CA THR A 539 31.78 -22.65 -0.17
C THR A 539 32.73 -23.84 0.00
N GLU A 540 32.75 -24.43 1.19
CA GLU A 540 33.62 -25.60 1.47
C GLU A 540 33.23 -26.80 0.60
N SER A 541 31.93 -26.95 0.28
CA SER A 541 31.43 -27.94 -0.66
C SER A 541 30.25 -27.36 -1.45
N ASP A 542 29.93 -27.99 -2.60
CA ASP A 542 28.76 -27.63 -3.40
C ASP A 542 27.45 -28.26 -2.84
N ASP A 543 27.51 -28.89 -1.66
CA ASP A 543 26.37 -29.53 -1.00
C ASP A 543 25.74 -28.53 0.00
N TYR A 544 24.78 -27.75 -0.47
CA TYR A 544 24.04 -26.76 0.32
C TYR A 544 22.59 -26.60 -0.19
N ALA A 545 21.70 -26.16 0.69
CA ALA A 545 20.33 -25.82 0.35
C ALA A 545 20.22 -24.45 -0.30
N GLY A 546 21.04 -23.49 0.13
CA GLY A 546 21.04 -22.15 -0.42
C GLY A 546 22.26 -21.32 -0.02
N VAL A 547 22.54 -20.30 -0.82
CA VAL A 547 23.56 -19.28 -0.56
C VAL A 547 22.88 -17.92 -0.56
N TYR A 548 23.27 -17.08 0.39
CA TYR A 548 22.70 -15.75 0.60
C TYR A 548 23.83 -14.75 0.65
N HIS A 549 23.84 -13.78 -0.24
CA HIS A 549 24.88 -12.76 -0.28
C HIS A 549 24.36 -11.48 -0.91
N TYR A 550 24.82 -10.33 -0.41
CA TYR A 550 24.38 -9.02 -0.86
C TYR A 550 25.44 -7.95 -0.56
N ILE A 551 25.42 -6.88 -1.37
CA ILE A 551 26.29 -5.71 -1.18
C ILE A 551 25.64 -4.74 -0.18
N TYR A 552 26.44 -4.28 0.79
CA TYR A 552 26.07 -3.25 1.76
C TYR A 552 27.12 -2.16 1.79
N ASP A 553 26.71 -0.90 1.90
CA ASP A 553 27.68 0.14 2.25
C ASP A 553 28.14 -0.03 3.70
N THR A 554 29.41 0.32 3.97
CA THR A 554 30.01 0.09 5.30
C THR A 554 29.32 0.90 6.39
N ALA A 555 28.79 2.10 6.09
CA ALA A 555 28.06 2.93 7.04
C ALA A 555 26.75 2.27 7.48
N THR A 556 26.06 1.59 6.57
CA THR A 556 24.87 0.78 6.87
C THR A 556 25.22 -0.37 7.80
N VAL A 557 26.29 -1.13 7.51
CA VAL A 557 26.74 -2.24 8.40
C VAL A 557 27.08 -1.73 9.79
N ASP A 558 27.83 -0.62 9.89
CA ASP A 558 28.21 -0.01 11.17
C ASP A 558 26.99 0.49 11.97
N SER A 559 25.97 0.98 11.27
CA SER A 559 24.76 1.53 11.89
C SER A 559 23.83 0.46 12.45
N TYR A 560 23.63 -0.64 11.72
CA TYR A 560 22.63 -1.67 12.05
C TYR A 560 23.22 -2.87 12.80
N GLY A 561 24.49 -3.20 12.56
CA GLY A 561 25.19 -4.32 13.16
C GLY A 561 24.86 -5.69 12.56
N ASP A 562 25.71 -6.68 12.87
CA ASP A 562 25.73 -8.00 12.21
C ASP A 562 24.39 -8.75 12.24
N GLN A 563 23.65 -8.67 13.35
CA GLN A 563 22.39 -9.40 13.44
C GLN A 563 21.31 -8.85 12.48
N ALA A 564 21.21 -7.53 12.34
CA ALA A 564 20.24 -6.93 11.42
C ALA A 564 20.64 -7.17 9.95
N ILE A 565 21.94 -7.15 9.65
CA ILE A 565 22.48 -7.51 8.33
C ILE A 565 22.17 -8.97 8.01
N PHE A 566 22.38 -9.88 8.98
CA PHE A 566 22.05 -11.30 8.80
C PHE A 566 20.56 -11.51 8.53
N ASP A 567 19.69 -10.89 9.33
CA ASP A 567 18.24 -11.04 9.19
C ASP A 567 17.75 -10.51 7.83
N ASP A 568 18.28 -9.37 7.36
CA ASP A 568 18.00 -8.83 6.04
C ASP A 568 18.52 -9.74 4.92
N LEU A 569 19.76 -10.22 5.06
CA LEU A 569 20.41 -11.08 4.09
C LEU A 569 19.62 -12.37 3.82
N VAL A 570 19.25 -13.10 4.87
CA VAL A 570 18.54 -14.40 4.75
C VAL A 570 17.09 -14.24 4.33
N TYR A 571 16.50 -13.06 4.51
CA TYR A 571 15.12 -12.78 4.08
C TYR A 571 15.01 -12.55 2.58
N TYR A 572 15.99 -11.89 1.96
CA TYR A 572 15.85 -11.37 0.60
C TYR A 572 16.80 -11.96 -0.43
N SER A 573 17.94 -12.51 -0.04
CA SER A 573 19.06 -12.78 -0.94
C SER A 573 19.32 -14.27 -1.09
N TYR A 574 18.83 -14.86 -2.18
CA TYR A 574 19.00 -16.28 -2.47
C TYR A 574 19.27 -16.51 -3.96
N TYR A 575 20.55 -16.42 -4.36
CA TYR A 575 20.98 -16.72 -5.73
C TYR A 575 22.45 -17.15 -5.74
N ASP A 576 22.80 -18.10 -6.60
CA ASP A 576 24.18 -18.56 -6.75
C ASP A 576 25.11 -17.45 -7.26
N VAL A 577 24.63 -16.60 -8.14
CA VAL A 577 25.33 -15.41 -8.66
C VAL A 577 24.42 -14.21 -8.54
N MET A 578 24.89 -13.17 -7.88
CA MET A 578 24.17 -11.90 -7.73
C MET A 578 24.75 -10.83 -8.65
N THR A 579 23.84 -9.97 -9.11
CA THR A 579 24.19 -8.71 -9.76
C THR A 579 23.67 -7.57 -8.91
N ASP A 580 24.55 -6.76 -8.38
CA ASP A 580 24.20 -5.61 -7.56
C ASP A 580 24.70 -4.32 -8.18
N ALA A 581 23.99 -3.21 -7.88
CA ALA A 581 24.36 -1.87 -8.29
C ALA A 581 24.79 -1.04 -7.07
N GLY A 582 25.74 -0.12 -7.26
CA GLY A 582 26.20 0.78 -6.22
C GLY A 582 26.69 2.11 -6.77
N ALA A 583 26.73 3.12 -5.90
CA ALA A 583 27.25 4.43 -6.23
C ALA A 583 28.80 4.44 -6.23
N PHE A 584 29.39 5.17 -7.17
CA PHE A 584 30.84 5.38 -7.17
C PHE A 584 31.28 6.17 -5.93
N ASN A 585 32.54 5.93 -5.50
CA ASN A 585 33.17 6.57 -4.35
C ASN A 585 32.50 6.29 -2.99
N THR A 586 31.64 5.28 -2.92
CA THR A 586 31.08 4.74 -1.68
C THR A 586 31.80 3.44 -1.33
N GLU A 587 32.15 3.24 -0.05
CA GLU A 587 32.79 2.04 0.43
C GLU A 587 31.73 0.96 0.74
N TYR A 588 31.95 -0.23 0.18
CA TYR A 588 31.06 -1.36 0.27
C TYR A 588 31.74 -2.60 0.83
N VAL A 589 30.96 -3.49 1.40
CA VAL A 589 31.30 -4.89 1.68
C VAL A 589 30.19 -5.79 1.12
N ILE A 590 30.53 -7.04 0.86
CA ILE A 590 29.54 -8.08 0.57
C ILE A 590 29.43 -8.96 1.80
N ALA A 591 28.22 -9.11 2.35
CA ALA A 591 27.94 -10.10 3.37
C ALA A 591 27.49 -11.41 2.73
N GLY A 592 27.87 -12.54 3.33
CA GLY A 592 27.51 -13.85 2.81
C GLY A 592 27.34 -14.92 3.86
N VAL A 593 26.34 -15.81 3.68
CA VAL A 593 26.12 -17.04 4.46
C VAL A 593 25.70 -18.17 3.55
N VAL A 594 25.94 -19.41 3.96
CA VAL A 594 25.44 -20.62 3.31
C VAL A 594 24.47 -21.34 4.24
N GLN A 595 23.38 -21.88 3.70
CA GLN A 595 22.42 -22.70 4.42
C GLN A 595 22.57 -24.18 4.04
N ASP A 596 22.68 -25.05 5.02
CA ASP A 596 22.64 -26.50 4.82
C ASP A 596 21.22 -27.04 4.61
N TYR A 597 21.09 -28.29 4.21
CA TYR A 597 19.79 -28.96 4.02
C TYR A 597 18.98 -29.19 5.30
N ARG A 598 19.57 -28.94 6.47
CA ARG A 598 18.86 -28.97 7.77
C ARG A 598 18.33 -27.60 8.18
N GLY A 599 18.61 -26.56 7.39
CA GLY A 599 18.21 -25.18 7.62
C GLY A 599 19.09 -24.44 8.64
N ASN A 600 20.30 -24.92 8.92
CA ASN A 600 21.27 -24.16 9.70
C ASN A 600 22.06 -23.26 8.78
N TYR A 601 22.39 -22.08 9.28
CA TYR A 601 23.24 -21.13 8.56
C TYR A 601 24.69 -21.20 9.08
N SER A 602 25.63 -21.00 8.17
CA SER A 602 27.04 -20.78 8.55
C SER A 602 27.19 -19.47 9.31
N ASP A 603 28.37 -19.25 9.89
CA ASP A 603 28.78 -17.93 10.31
C ASP A 603 28.74 -16.98 9.11
N MET A 604 28.25 -15.74 9.34
CA MET A 604 28.25 -14.69 8.33
C MET A 604 29.67 -14.18 8.11
N VAL A 605 30.05 -14.03 6.87
CA VAL A 605 31.34 -13.48 6.48
C VAL A 605 31.16 -12.21 5.67
N TYR A 606 32.17 -11.32 5.75
CA TYR A 606 32.22 -10.13 4.92
C TYR A 606 33.42 -10.22 3.97
N SER A 607 33.29 -9.61 2.79
CA SER A 607 34.44 -9.35 1.93
C SER A 607 35.34 -8.29 2.56
N GLU A 608 36.60 -8.16 2.04
CA GLU A 608 37.36 -6.94 2.27
C GLU A 608 36.55 -5.73 1.76
N PRO A 609 36.57 -4.58 2.46
CA PRO A 609 35.95 -3.36 1.98
C PRO A 609 36.51 -2.92 0.63
N PHE A 610 35.64 -2.46 -0.27
CA PHE A 610 36.06 -1.96 -1.58
C PHE A 610 35.29 -0.69 -1.97
N THR A 611 35.96 0.12 -2.79
CA THR A 611 35.36 1.35 -3.35
C THR A 611 35.67 1.37 -4.84
N TYR A 612 34.66 1.58 -5.67
CA TYR A 612 34.85 1.75 -7.10
C TYR A 612 34.83 3.22 -7.51
N THR A 613 35.66 3.53 -8.50
CA THR A 613 35.69 4.84 -9.16
C THR A 613 35.40 4.67 -10.65
N VAL A 614 34.96 5.73 -11.32
CA VAL A 614 34.54 5.68 -12.73
C VAL A 614 35.68 5.23 -13.66
N ASP A 615 36.92 5.54 -13.33
CA ASP A 615 38.10 5.17 -14.13
C ASP A 615 38.47 3.68 -14.03
N GLN A 616 37.88 2.93 -13.10
CA GLN A 616 38.05 1.48 -12.97
C GLN A 616 37.05 0.66 -13.80
N MET A 617 36.15 1.34 -14.55
CA MET A 617 35.10 0.70 -15.35
C MET A 617 35.69 -0.36 -16.30
N ARG A 618 35.08 -1.54 -16.29
CA ARG A 618 35.47 -2.69 -17.12
C ARG A 618 34.60 -2.78 -18.37
N ASP A 619 35.01 -3.61 -19.31
CA ASP A 619 34.29 -3.86 -20.55
C ASP A 619 32.94 -4.56 -20.25
N ALA A 620 31.85 -3.98 -20.69
CA ALA A 620 30.49 -4.53 -20.49
C ALA A 620 30.29 -5.92 -21.15
N GLN A 621 31.04 -6.25 -22.22
CA GLN A 621 31.01 -7.59 -22.80
C GLN A 621 31.53 -8.65 -21.84
N GLU A 622 32.52 -8.34 -21.00
CA GLU A 622 33.02 -9.25 -19.97
C GLU A 622 31.93 -9.66 -18.97
N PHE A 623 31.03 -8.74 -18.61
CA PHE A 623 29.85 -9.05 -17.76
C PHE A 623 28.97 -10.13 -18.39
N LEU A 624 28.63 -9.98 -19.68
CA LEU A 624 27.82 -10.96 -20.41
C LEU A 624 28.54 -12.29 -20.59
N ASP A 625 29.83 -12.25 -20.85
CA ASP A 625 30.66 -13.45 -21.00
C ASP A 625 30.77 -14.24 -19.68
N LEU A 626 30.86 -13.57 -18.53
CA LEU A 626 30.88 -14.22 -17.21
C LEU A 626 29.55 -14.88 -16.88
N LEU A 627 28.43 -14.26 -17.22
CA LEU A 627 27.09 -14.85 -17.02
C LEU A 627 26.80 -16.01 -18.00
N SER A 628 27.33 -15.93 -19.22
CA SER A 628 27.15 -16.98 -20.24
C SER A 628 28.11 -18.14 -20.05
N SER A 629 29.28 -17.92 -19.46
CA SER A 629 30.22 -18.98 -19.13
C SER A 629 29.70 -19.75 -17.92
N ASP A 630 29.14 -20.94 -18.19
CA ASP A 630 28.64 -21.89 -17.19
C ASP A 630 29.77 -22.38 -16.26
N THR A 631 30.28 -21.50 -15.42
CA THR A 631 31.38 -21.81 -14.49
C THR A 631 30.89 -22.56 -13.25
N ARG A 632 29.57 -22.68 -13.01
CA ARG A 632 28.95 -23.45 -11.93
C ARG A 632 27.56 -24.00 -12.27
N GLY A 633 27.44 -24.89 -13.28
CA GLY A 633 26.25 -25.77 -13.42
C GLY A 633 24.91 -25.11 -13.68
N GLY A 634 24.83 -24.04 -14.47
CA GLY A 634 23.61 -23.71 -15.25
C GLY A 634 22.44 -23.06 -14.52
N LYS A 635 22.63 -22.25 -13.48
CA LYS A 635 21.53 -21.51 -12.82
C LYS A 635 21.91 -20.10 -12.37
N ALA A 636 22.51 -19.30 -13.22
CA ALA A 636 22.60 -17.86 -12.94
C ALA A 636 21.22 -17.24 -13.11
N LYS A 637 20.57 -16.85 -12.02
CA LYS A 637 19.43 -15.92 -12.03
C LYS A 637 19.95 -14.55 -11.71
N VAL A 638 19.79 -13.63 -12.65
CA VAL A 638 20.15 -12.22 -12.45
C VAL A 638 18.96 -11.52 -11.78
N SER A 639 19.19 -10.93 -10.62
CA SER A 639 18.24 -10.04 -9.96
C SER A 639 18.93 -8.69 -9.71
N LEU A 640 18.40 -7.63 -10.30
CA LEU A 640 18.75 -6.26 -9.89
C LEU A 640 17.82 -5.85 -8.76
N VAL A 641 18.35 -5.79 -7.57
CA VAL A 641 17.63 -5.24 -6.42
C VAL A 641 18.46 -4.09 -5.89
N GLY A 642 18.14 -2.88 -6.30
CA GLY A 642 18.61 -1.67 -5.61
C GLY A 642 17.86 -1.56 -4.29
N ARG A 643 18.55 -1.65 -3.16
CA ARG A 643 17.98 -1.39 -1.85
C ARG A 643 18.65 -0.17 -1.25
N ASN A 644 17.86 0.84 -0.94
CA ASN A 644 18.33 2.03 -0.26
C ASN A 644 18.09 2.01 1.26
N GLU A 645 17.41 0.97 1.81
CA GLU A 645 17.12 0.91 3.26
C GLU A 645 16.98 -0.53 3.75
N ILE A 646 17.69 -0.85 4.83
CA ILE A 646 17.38 -2.02 5.66
C ILE A 646 16.11 -1.70 6.44
N LYS A 647 15.00 -2.28 6.06
CA LYS A 647 13.77 -2.20 6.85
C LYS A 647 13.97 -2.99 8.14
N SER A 648 14.15 -2.30 9.26
CA SER A 648 14.27 -2.96 10.55
C SER A 648 13.04 -3.83 10.81
N LEU A 649 13.22 -5.14 10.83
CA LEU A 649 12.22 -6.16 11.19
C LEU A 649 11.81 -6.09 12.68
N SER A 650 12.23 -5.08 13.43
CA SER A 650 11.93 -4.95 14.87
C SER A 650 10.47 -4.63 15.20
N LYS A 651 9.54 -4.62 14.23
CA LYS A 651 8.11 -4.35 14.45
C LYS A 651 7.14 -5.44 14.01
N VAL A 652 7.59 -6.65 13.77
CA VAL A 652 6.69 -7.79 13.64
C VAL A 652 6.72 -8.57 14.97
N LYS A 653 5.85 -8.18 15.87
CA LYS A 653 5.45 -8.99 17.03
C LYS A 653 4.03 -9.46 16.80
#